data_8558f0ba5217368b0603aca441756554
#
_entry.id   8558f0ba5217368b0603aca441756554
#
_cell.length_a   1.000
_cell.length_b   1.000
_cell.length_c   1.000
_cell.angle_alpha   90.00
_cell.angle_beta   90.00
_cell.angle_gamma   90.00
#
_symmetry.space_group_name_H-M   'P 1'
#
loop_
_entity.id
_entity.type
_entity.pdbx_description
1 polymer ?
#
loop_
_entity_poly.entity_id
_entity_poly.type
_entity_poly.pdbx_seq_one_letter_code
_entity_poly.pdbx_strand_id
1 'polypeptide(L)'
;MDTFLPFIVAGLVTGSVLGLAGTGLVLTYKTSGIFNIGHGAIAAAAAFVFYWLHVDHELSWWLAGFIAVFVFGPLCGLVMSAVSLKLSNQRPALKAVATVGIVLLVQGLATVKYGFNALRPMPFLPKAAEMVRIGGVNITYAQLTIMAISLVAVALLYYFFRVSRTGLAMRAVVNDPDLVALHGTSPQAVQRLSWSIGSSFAAMSGVLIAPTMGIDSVTMTFLVVQAFGAAAVGAFSNIPLTYVGALAVGMVSNVITKFSIDAPALRGLNTALPFILLLVALMVIPKRKLDLPSRSEQPPKIPYHGPTSTRLIAGGLVLVFLLIAPNLFSGQLTYLSVGLTQAIVLFSLGLLVRTAGMVSLCQAVFAAIGAVTFAQVAEAWGLPWLVGVLLSALIVVPVAAVLALPAIRLQGLFLALATLGFGLSMEAWAYQQDWFFGTTGTGRPMPRPGGMESDERWYYVVLAFFVVTALLMVVIHTSRLGRTLRGLSEAPLAVRTLGLNTNLLKLIVFCIAGYIAGVGGILYGSTVNYVVLGDQYYAAYYSLVLVATLALMPFREPWYAVVAVVSALIPAFWHSPNAQPWLNVMFGFFAILIATQGGADTLPQKARDWIDRRFGRKQDTGPLEAVESDPWSMPSDASGLEIRDLTIRYGGRTAVDKVSLKAPVGQITGLIGPNGAGKTTMFNAASGLLTPATGSVLLQGQDVTGLNAAARGRRGLGRTFQLMQLADSLTVGQNVALGVESGLAGSNLRGQILATRSERRETLEAAEYAMELCGISDLRNVNAGQLSTGQRRLVELARCLSGPFDTLLLDEPSSGLDPMETEKFGETLTRVVQTRGCGILLVEHDMALVLRICADIYVLDFGKLLFHGTPEEVRTSPIVQAAYLGSETESRDDLIDEIEEAVR
;
A
#
# COMPACT_ATOMS: atom_id res chain seq x y z
N MET A 1 -12.47 0.97 -45.11
CA MET A 1 -11.12 1.14 -44.55
C MET A 1 -10.73 2.61 -44.52
N ASP A 2 -11.03 3.38 -45.53
CA ASP A 2 -10.57 4.78 -45.68
C ASP A 2 -11.04 5.72 -44.56
N THR A 3 -12.16 5.43 -43.92
CA THR A 3 -12.71 6.23 -42.81
C THR A 3 -12.04 5.98 -41.45
N PHE A 4 -11.30 4.87 -41.29
CA PHE A 4 -10.60 4.54 -40.04
C PHE A 4 -9.10 4.87 -40.07
N LEU A 5 -8.52 4.94 -41.26
CA LEU A 5 -7.08 5.10 -41.44
C LEU A 5 -6.52 6.38 -40.81
N PRO A 6 -7.20 7.56 -40.86
CA PRO A 6 -6.75 8.77 -40.14
C PRO A 6 -6.66 8.57 -38.66
N PHE A 7 -7.63 7.89 -38.02
CA PHE A 7 -7.65 7.62 -36.59
C PHE A 7 -6.56 6.61 -36.20
N ILE A 8 -6.31 5.61 -37.03
CA ILE A 8 -5.22 4.64 -36.81
C ILE A 8 -3.87 5.35 -36.83
N VAL A 9 -3.63 6.22 -37.80
CA VAL A 9 -2.37 6.98 -37.90
C VAL A 9 -2.18 7.92 -36.70
N ALA A 10 -3.22 8.70 -36.35
CA ALA A 10 -3.17 9.55 -35.18
C ALA A 10 -2.92 8.72 -33.90
N GLY A 11 -3.53 7.53 -33.82
CA GLY A 11 -3.33 6.59 -32.75
C GLY A 11 -1.91 6.03 -32.67
N LEU A 12 -1.27 5.76 -33.81
CA LEU A 12 0.13 5.33 -33.87
C LEU A 12 1.09 6.44 -33.38
N VAL A 13 0.83 7.70 -33.70
CA VAL A 13 1.62 8.83 -33.21
C VAL A 13 1.50 8.95 -31.69
N THR A 14 0.28 9.00 -31.18
CA THR A 14 0.04 9.07 -29.72
C THR A 14 0.63 7.85 -29.01
N GLY A 15 0.39 6.65 -29.56
CA GLY A 15 0.94 5.39 -29.05
C GLY A 15 2.46 5.36 -29.05
N SER A 16 3.11 5.96 -30.04
CA SER A 16 4.58 6.08 -30.09
C SER A 16 5.14 6.91 -28.96
N VAL A 17 4.50 8.03 -28.63
CA VAL A 17 4.90 8.88 -27.49
C VAL A 17 4.62 8.19 -26.15
N LEU A 18 3.45 7.56 -25.99
CA LEU A 18 3.15 6.73 -24.83
C LEU A 18 4.13 5.57 -24.66
N GLY A 19 4.58 5.00 -25.78
CA GLY A 19 5.58 3.94 -25.81
C GLY A 19 6.96 4.40 -25.31
N LEU A 20 7.38 5.61 -25.69
CA LEU A 20 8.58 6.23 -25.13
C LEU A 20 8.48 6.39 -23.60
N ALA A 21 7.43 7.04 -23.13
CA ALA A 21 7.18 7.24 -21.70
C ALA A 21 7.12 5.89 -20.96
N GLY A 22 6.37 4.91 -21.50
CA GLY A 22 6.21 3.59 -20.90
C GLY A 22 7.50 2.78 -20.85
N THR A 23 8.34 2.84 -21.89
CA THR A 23 9.62 2.13 -21.89
C THR A 23 10.62 2.73 -20.90
N GLY A 24 10.69 4.07 -20.78
CA GLY A 24 11.50 4.75 -19.77
C GLY A 24 11.04 4.39 -18.35
N LEU A 25 9.74 4.31 -18.12
CA LEU A 25 9.14 3.94 -16.86
C LEU A 25 9.43 2.47 -16.48
N VAL A 26 9.28 1.53 -17.42
CA VAL A 26 9.60 0.11 -17.21
C VAL A 26 11.08 -0.06 -16.88
N LEU A 27 11.97 0.70 -17.54
CA LEU A 27 13.38 0.68 -17.24
C LEU A 27 13.70 1.07 -15.80
N THR A 28 13.16 2.21 -15.32
CA THR A 28 13.39 2.71 -13.95
C THR A 28 12.76 1.77 -12.91
N TYR A 29 11.55 1.28 -13.16
CA TYR A 29 10.90 0.34 -12.27
C TYR A 29 11.67 -0.98 -12.14
N LYS A 30 12.09 -1.54 -13.27
CA LYS A 30 12.80 -2.81 -13.31
C LYS A 30 14.14 -2.77 -12.57
N THR A 31 14.80 -1.62 -12.52
CA THR A 31 16.13 -1.46 -11.89
C THR A 31 16.08 -1.01 -10.44
N SER A 32 15.02 -0.31 -10.01
CA SER A 32 14.92 0.24 -8.65
C SER A 32 13.83 -0.39 -7.79
N GLY A 33 12.86 -1.07 -8.41
CA GLY A 33 11.66 -1.56 -7.73
C GLY A 33 10.70 -0.45 -7.29
N ILE A 34 10.89 0.79 -7.74
CA ILE A 34 10.05 1.93 -7.38
C ILE A 34 9.29 2.40 -8.61
N PHE A 35 7.96 2.42 -8.51
CA PHE A 35 7.13 3.09 -9.50
C PHE A 35 7.27 4.59 -9.38
N ASN A 36 7.69 5.21 -10.46
CA ASN A 36 7.84 6.66 -10.53
C ASN A 36 6.57 7.31 -11.07
N ILE A 37 5.62 7.66 -10.18
CA ILE A 37 4.45 8.47 -10.56
C ILE A 37 4.90 9.85 -11.03
N GLY A 38 6.03 10.37 -10.53
CA GLY A 38 6.64 11.62 -10.97
C GLY A 38 7.27 11.59 -12.38
N HIS A 39 7.24 10.44 -13.09
CA HIS A 39 7.79 10.33 -14.45
C HIS A 39 7.10 11.28 -15.44
N GLY A 40 5.78 11.46 -15.32
CA GLY A 40 5.03 12.44 -16.10
C GLY A 40 5.34 13.88 -15.71
N ALA A 41 5.63 14.13 -14.42
CA ALA A 41 6.07 15.45 -14.00
C ALA A 41 7.44 15.83 -14.63
N ILE A 42 8.34 14.87 -14.83
CA ILE A 42 9.60 15.08 -15.55
C ILE A 42 9.32 15.38 -17.03
N ALA A 43 8.37 14.66 -17.66
CA ALA A 43 7.95 14.94 -19.03
C ALA A 43 7.38 16.36 -19.17
N ALA A 44 6.50 16.76 -18.26
CA ALA A 44 5.94 18.12 -18.19
C ALA A 44 7.05 19.18 -17.98
N ALA A 45 7.93 18.96 -16.99
CA ALA A 45 9.03 19.88 -16.72
C ALA A 45 9.95 20.06 -17.94
N ALA A 46 10.28 18.97 -18.65
CA ALA A 46 11.10 19.03 -19.85
C ALA A 46 10.38 19.78 -20.99
N ALA A 47 9.06 19.62 -21.15
CA ALA A 47 8.27 20.37 -22.11
C ALA A 47 8.26 21.88 -21.78
N PHE A 48 8.13 22.26 -20.49
CA PHE A 48 8.25 23.66 -20.06
C PHE A 48 9.65 24.22 -20.27
N VAL A 49 10.71 23.43 -19.99
CA VAL A 49 12.10 23.85 -20.26
C VAL A 49 12.33 24.04 -21.76
N PHE A 50 11.81 23.11 -22.59
CA PHE A 50 11.88 23.25 -24.04
C PHE A 50 11.17 24.52 -24.51
N TYR A 51 9.95 24.79 -24.01
CA TYR A 51 9.21 26.00 -24.33
C TYR A 51 9.98 27.26 -23.93
N TRP A 52 10.54 27.29 -22.72
CA TRP A 52 11.34 28.39 -22.22
C TRP A 52 12.58 28.66 -23.10
N LEU A 53 13.29 27.61 -23.54
CA LEU A 53 14.47 27.75 -24.39
C LEU A 53 14.10 28.15 -25.82
N HIS A 54 13.09 27.50 -26.40
CA HIS A 54 12.76 27.66 -27.82
C HIS A 54 11.89 28.89 -28.08
N VAL A 55 10.89 29.14 -27.23
CA VAL A 55 9.90 30.22 -27.43
C VAL A 55 10.31 31.49 -26.73
N ASP A 56 10.64 31.42 -25.43
CA ASP A 56 10.95 32.62 -24.62
C ASP A 56 12.37 33.18 -24.93
N HIS A 57 13.34 32.30 -25.31
CA HIS A 57 14.74 32.67 -25.59
C HIS A 57 15.15 32.45 -27.05
N GLU A 58 14.22 32.11 -27.94
CA GLU A 58 14.41 31.98 -29.38
C GLU A 58 15.55 31.02 -29.80
N LEU A 59 15.94 30.03 -28.95
CA LEU A 59 16.92 29.04 -29.31
C LEU A 59 16.37 28.14 -30.42
N SER A 60 17.28 27.66 -31.32
CA SER A 60 16.89 26.69 -32.34
C SER A 60 16.24 25.45 -31.70
N TRP A 61 15.18 24.93 -32.32
CA TRP A 61 14.40 23.81 -31.80
C TRP A 61 15.24 22.55 -31.48
N TRP A 62 16.25 22.27 -32.30
CA TRP A 62 17.13 21.11 -32.13
C TRP A 62 18.05 21.27 -30.92
N LEU A 63 18.56 22.47 -30.64
CA LEU A 63 19.39 22.76 -29.47
C LEU A 63 18.56 22.79 -28.18
N ALA A 64 17.39 23.42 -28.23
CA ALA A 64 16.43 23.39 -27.10
C ALA A 64 15.98 21.96 -26.77
N GLY A 65 15.69 21.15 -27.81
CA GLY A 65 15.35 19.74 -27.67
C GLY A 65 16.50 18.91 -27.12
N PHE A 66 17.71 19.12 -27.61
CA PHE A 66 18.90 18.44 -27.09
C PHE A 66 19.13 18.75 -25.61
N ILE A 67 19.05 20.01 -25.20
CA ILE A 67 19.20 20.42 -23.80
C ILE A 67 18.10 19.81 -22.94
N ALA A 68 16.83 19.86 -23.36
CA ALA A 68 15.72 19.33 -22.61
C ALA A 68 15.80 17.80 -22.42
N VAL A 69 16.23 17.06 -23.46
CA VAL A 69 16.24 15.60 -23.45
C VAL A 69 17.54 15.03 -22.90
N PHE A 70 18.71 15.55 -23.31
CA PHE A 70 20.00 14.93 -23.00
C PHE A 70 20.79 15.63 -21.90
N VAL A 71 20.34 16.80 -21.43
CA VAL A 71 20.94 17.50 -20.30
C VAL A 71 19.96 17.53 -19.13
N PHE A 72 18.79 18.13 -19.31
CA PHE A 72 17.80 18.28 -18.25
C PHE A 72 17.18 16.94 -17.84
N GLY A 73 16.83 16.07 -18.81
CA GLY A 73 16.30 14.73 -18.52
C GLY A 73 17.22 13.90 -17.61
N PRO A 74 18.51 13.67 -17.99
CA PRO A 74 19.46 12.97 -17.13
C PRO A 74 19.67 13.64 -15.76
N LEU A 75 19.68 14.97 -15.67
CA LEU A 75 19.80 15.70 -14.41
C LEU A 75 18.62 15.39 -13.49
N CYS A 76 17.40 15.43 -14.00
CA CYS A 76 16.22 14.99 -13.27
C CYS A 76 16.35 13.53 -12.83
N GLY A 77 16.87 12.66 -13.69
CA GLY A 77 17.14 11.25 -13.39
C GLY A 77 18.12 11.05 -12.24
N LEU A 78 19.19 11.85 -12.16
CA LEU A 78 20.14 11.82 -11.06
C LEU A 78 19.49 12.24 -9.73
N VAL A 79 18.68 13.31 -9.73
CA VAL A 79 17.92 13.74 -8.56
C VAL A 79 16.97 12.63 -8.12
N MET A 80 16.22 12.05 -9.06
CA MET A 80 15.30 10.95 -8.77
C MET A 80 16.01 9.71 -8.23
N SER A 81 17.19 9.39 -8.77
CA SER A 81 17.99 8.28 -8.26
C SER A 81 18.43 8.52 -6.82
N ALA A 82 18.83 9.74 -6.45
CA ALA A 82 19.19 10.09 -5.08
C ALA A 82 18.01 9.95 -4.11
N VAL A 83 16.82 10.39 -4.52
CA VAL A 83 15.57 10.20 -3.78
C VAL A 83 15.23 8.70 -3.67
N SER A 84 15.31 7.96 -4.77
CA SER A 84 15.02 6.53 -4.85
C SER A 84 15.93 5.70 -3.92
N LEU A 85 17.21 6.03 -3.82
CA LEU A 85 18.16 5.36 -2.92
C LEU A 85 17.74 5.53 -1.44
N LYS A 86 17.33 6.73 -1.05
CA LYS A 86 16.82 6.98 0.32
C LYS A 86 15.50 6.28 0.59
N LEU A 87 14.70 6.06 -0.45
CA LEU A 87 13.41 5.38 -0.36
C LEU A 87 13.50 3.85 -0.46
N SER A 88 14.65 3.27 -0.78
CA SER A 88 14.76 1.83 -1.08
C SER A 88 14.22 0.95 0.03
N ASN A 89 14.52 1.27 1.28
CA ASN A 89 14.11 0.53 2.48
C ASN A 89 12.86 1.11 3.17
N GLN A 90 12.21 2.11 2.55
CA GLN A 90 11.01 2.71 3.10
C GLN A 90 9.76 1.91 2.70
N ARG A 91 8.71 2.06 3.51
CA ARG A 91 7.40 1.44 3.25
C ARG A 91 6.79 1.93 1.93
N PRO A 92 5.98 1.09 1.25
CA PRO A 92 5.37 1.45 -0.05
C PRO A 92 4.56 2.75 -0.02
N ALA A 93 3.90 3.05 1.10
CA ALA A 93 3.15 4.29 1.27
C ALA A 93 4.05 5.54 1.18
N LEU A 94 5.24 5.51 1.81
CA LEU A 94 6.19 6.63 1.74
C LEU A 94 6.81 6.77 0.35
N LYS A 95 7.04 5.66 -0.35
CA LYS A 95 7.48 5.67 -1.76
C LYS A 95 6.44 6.38 -2.65
N ALA A 96 5.16 6.09 -2.44
CA ALA A 96 4.07 6.77 -3.15
C ALA A 96 4.04 8.28 -2.81
N VAL A 97 4.10 8.62 -1.53
CA VAL A 97 4.13 10.02 -1.06
C VAL A 97 5.26 10.83 -1.71
N ALA A 98 6.48 10.28 -1.77
CA ALA A 98 7.60 10.98 -2.39
C ALA A 98 7.40 11.25 -3.89
N THR A 99 6.88 10.26 -4.63
CA THR A 99 6.64 10.42 -6.07
C THR A 99 5.48 11.37 -6.36
N VAL A 100 4.44 11.37 -5.52
CA VAL A 100 3.36 12.36 -5.53
C VAL A 100 3.90 13.76 -5.20
N GLY A 101 4.81 13.86 -4.22
CA GLY A 101 5.45 15.14 -3.88
C GLY A 101 6.18 15.78 -5.07
N ILE A 102 6.82 14.97 -5.93
CA ILE A 102 7.46 15.47 -7.15
C ILE A 102 6.43 16.00 -8.14
N VAL A 103 5.30 15.32 -8.28
CA VAL A 103 4.20 15.80 -9.13
C VAL A 103 3.73 17.17 -8.68
N LEU A 104 3.45 17.35 -7.38
CA LEU A 104 2.97 18.61 -6.82
C LEU A 104 4.01 19.73 -6.94
N LEU A 105 5.30 19.41 -6.69
CA LEU A 105 6.39 20.35 -6.81
C LEU A 105 6.51 20.92 -8.23
N VAL A 106 6.59 20.03 -9.23
CA VAL A 106 6.74 20.42 -10.64
C VAL A 106 5.50 21.18 -11.12
N GLN A 107 4.31 20.69 -10.79
CA GLN A 107 3.07 21.35 -11.20
C GLN A 107 2.96 22.73 -10.55
N GLY A 108 3.20 22.84 -9.24
CA GLY A 108 3.14 24.12 -8.54
C GLY A 108 4.12 25.15 -9.14
N LEU A 109 5.37 24.76 -9.38
CA LEU A 109 6.38 25.64 -10.01
C LEU A 109 5.98 26.05 -11.44
N ALA A 110 5.46 25.13 -12.23
CA ALA A 110 5.00 25.42 -13.59
C ALA A 110 3.84 26.41 -13.56
N THR A 111 2.87 26.20 -12.68
CA THR A 111 1.69 27.08 -12.54
C THR A 111 2.07 28.47 -12.01
N VAL A 112 3.01 28.55 -11.08
CA VAL A 112 3.53 29.86 -10.58
C VAL A 112 4.15 30.66 -11.71
N LYS A 113 4.91 30.03 -12.63
CA LYS A 113 5.61 30.71 -13.70
C LYS A 113 4.72 31.01 -14.91
N TYR A 114 3.89 30.07 -15.34
CA TYR A 114 3.14 30.12 -16.57
C TYR A 114 1.62 30.24 -16.40
N GLY A 115 1.13 30.21 -15.16
CA GLY A 115 -0.31 30.28 -14.88
C GLY A 115 -1.04 28.97 -15.08
N PHE A 116 -2.37 29.03 -15.11
CA PHE A 116 -3.25 27.87 -15.24
C PHE A 116 -3.62 27.51 -16.69
N ASN A 117 -3.29 28.39 -17.63
CA ASN A 117 -3.66 28.17 -19.03
C ASN A 117 -2.65 27.27 -19.73
N ALA A 118 -3.16 26.35 -20.54
CA ALA A 118 -2.29 25.51 -21.36
C ALA A 118 -1.54 26.32 -22.43
N LEU A 119 -0.23 26.21 -22.46
CA LEU A 119 0.63 26.79 -23.49
C LEU A 119 0.57 25.91 -24.74
N ARG A 120 0.45 26.52 -25.92
CA ARG A 120 0.42 25.81 -27.18
C ARG A 120 1.61 26.22 -28.04
N PRO A 121 2.76 25.53 -27.95
CA PRO A 121 3.87 25.81 -28.84
C PRO A 121 3.47 25.50 -30.29
N MET A 122 3.97 26.31 -31.21
CA MET A 122 3.82 26.00 -32.64
C MET A 122 4.57 24.72 -32.98
N PRO A 123 4.13 23.99 -34.01
CA PRO A 123 4.88 22.83 -34.48
C PRO A 123 6.31 23.23 -34.86
N PHE A 124 7.29 22.64 -34.21
CA PHE A 124 8.70 23.01 -34.31
C PHE A 124 9.55 22.03 -35.14
N LEU A 125 9.00 20.85 -35.45
CA LEU A 125 9.72 19.86 -36.23
C LEU A 125 9.85 20.30 -37.70
N PRO A 126 10.93 19.92 -38.40
CA PRO A 126 11.14 20.29 -39.81
C PRO A 126 9.94 19.87 -40.66
N LYS A 127 9.53 20.77 -41.55
CA LYS A 127 8.40 20.55 -42.46
C LYS A 127 7.10 20.15 -41.76
N ALA A 128 6.88 20.64 -40.55
CA ALA A 128 5.76 20.18 -39.68
C ALA A 128 4.37 20.38 -40.35
N ALA A 129 4.21 21.40 -41.18
CA ALA A 129 2.98 21.69 -41.89
C ALA A 129 2.86 20.95 -43.27
N GLU A 130 3.94 20.42 -43.78
CA GLU A 130 3.93 19.66 -45.07
C GLU A 130 3.31 18.28 -44.82
N MET A 131 2.53 17.81 -45.80
CA MET A 131 1.79 16.54 -45.71
C MET A 131 2.21 15.60 -46.85
N VAL A 132 2.29 14.33 -46.51
CA VAL A 132 2.43 13.25 -47.52
C VAL A 132 1.12 12.47 -47.52
N ARG A 133 0.62 12.16 -48.68
CA ARG A 133 -0.58 11.35 -48.83
C ARG A 133 -0.20 9.87 -48.96
N ILE A 134 -0.52 9.10 -47.91
CA ILE A 134 -0.27 7.66 -47.86
C ILE A 134 -1.62 6.95 -47.71
N GLY A 135 -1.97 6.07 -48.64
CA GLY A 135 -3.23 5.32 -48.59
C GLY A 135 -4.48 6.21 -48.54
N GLY A 136 -4.45 7.40 -49.17
CA GLY A 136 -5.58 8.32 -49.17
C GLY A 136 -5.65 9.26 -47.94
N VAL A 137 -4.77 9.12 -46.94
CA VAL A 137 -4.71 9.94 -45.74
C VAL A 137 -3.54 10.92 -45.80
N ASN A 138 -3.79 12.16 -45.40
CA ASN A 138 -2.74 13.18 -45.27
C ASN A 138 -2.05 13.02 -43.91
N ILE A 139 -0.79 12.64 -43.93
CA ILE A 139 0.09 12.48 -42.76
C ILE A 139 1.12 13.58 -42.75
N THR A 140 1.29 14.31 -41.66
CA THR A 140 2.29 15.36 -41.57
C THR A 140 3.70 14.76 -41.39
N TYR A 141 4.72 15.45 -41.94
CA TYR A 141 6.11 15.06 -41.69
C TYR A 141 6.45 15.06 -40.21
N ALA A 142 5.83 15.93 -39.38
CA ALA A 142 5.99 15.94 -37.94
C ALA A 142 5.55 14.60 -37.31
N GLN A 143 4.40 14.07 -37.74
CA GLN A 143 3.89 12.78 -37.26
C GLN A 143 4.85 11.63 -37.60
N LEU A 144 5.33 11.58 -38.84
CA LEU A 144 6.30 10.57 -39.27
C LEU A 144 7.61 10.68 -38.47
N THR A 145 8.08 11.88 -38.22
CA THR A 145 9.32 12.15 -37.48
C THR A 145 9.17 11.69 -36.02
N ILE A 146 8.03 11.94 -35.38
CA ILE A 146 7.72 11.49 -33.98
C ILE A 146 7.77 9.95 -33.94
N MET A 147 7.08 9.28 -34.86
CA MET A 147 7.07 7.82 -34.91
C MET A 147 8.48 7.25 -35.14
N ALA A 148 9.25 7.85 -36.08
CA ALA A 148 10.61 7.43 -36.36
C ALA A 148 11.56 7.61 -35.17
N ILE A 149 11.55 8.78 -34.52
CA ILE A 149 12.37 9.07 -33.34
C ILE A 149 12.01 8.07 -32.22
N SER A 150 10.72 7.84 -31.96
CA SER A 150 10.26 6.93 -30.95
C SER A 150 10.72 5.49 -31.22
N LEU A 151 10.52 4.99 -32.44
CA LEU A 151 10.92 3.64 -32.81
C LEU A 151 12.45 3.44 -32.71
N VAL A 152 13.24 4.40 -33.22
CA VAL A 152 14.70 4.35 -33.16
C VAL A 152 15.17 4.39 -31.71
N ALA A 153 14.63 5.27 -30.88
CA ALA A 153 15.01 5.38 -29.47
C ALA A 153 14.74 4.08 -28.71
N VAL A 154 13.57 3.46 -28.90
CA VAL A 154 13.22 2.20 -28.24
C VAL A 154 14.05 1.04 -28.78
N ALA A 155 14.32 0.99 -30.09
CA ALA A 155 15.18 -0.03 -30.70
C ALA A 155 16.61 0.06 -30.16
N LEU A 156 17.17 1.27 -30.06
CA LEU A 156 18.51 1.52 -29.48
C LEU A 156 18.55 1.10 -28.00
N LEU A 157 17.50 1.44 -27.21
CA LEU A 157 17.41 1.01 -25.80
C LEU A 157 17.36 -0.51 -25.71
N TYR A 158 16.54 -1.17 -26.51
CA TYR A 158 16.43 -2.63 -26.52
C TYR A 158 17.77 -3.29 -26.88
N TYR A 159 18.45 -2.79 -27.93
CA TYR A 159 19.78 -3.26 -28.34
C TYR A 159 20.81 -3.06 -27.21
N PHE A 160 20.84 -1.86 -26.59
CA PHE A 160 21.70 -1.58 -25.44
C PHE A 160 21.48 -2.58 -24.29
N PHE A 161 20.23 -2.86 -23.97
CA PHE A 161 19.88 -3.81 -22.93
C PHE A 161 20.30 -5.25 -23.22
N ARG A 162 20.27 -5.64 -24.49
CA ARG A 162 20.56 -7.01 -24.90
C ARG A 162 22.04 -7.28 -25.02
N VAL A 163 22.80 -6.32 -25.49
CA VAL A 163 24.19 -6.50 -25.95
C VAL A 163 25.22 -5.89 -25.02
N SER A 164 24.91 -4.77 -24.34
CA SER A 164 25.91 -4.08 -23.52
C SER A 164 26.15 -4.76 -22.17
N ARG A 165 27.40 -4.69 -21.67
CA ARG A 165 27.74 -5.14 -20.30
C ARG A 165 26.94 -4.44 -19.26
N THR A 166 26.70 -3.14 -19.43
CA THR A 166 25.88 -2.32 -18.49
C THR A 166 24.42 -2.76 -18.53
N GLY A 167 23.85 -3.07 -19.70
CA GLY A 167 22.51 -3.61 -19.83
C GLY A 167 22.35 -4.98 -19.15
N LEU A 168 23.41 -5.82 -19.21
CA LEU A 168 23.45 -7.08 -18.46
C LEU A 168 23.45 -6.81 -16.95
N ALA A 169 24.30 -5.90 -16.47
CA ALA A 169 24.36 -5.50 -15.07
C ALA A 169 23.01 -4.93 -14.58
N MET A 170 22.32 -4.13 -15.39
CA MET A 170 20.97 -3.63 -15.09
C MET A 170 19.94 -4.75 -14.89
N ARG A 171 20.05 -5.84 -15.63
CA ARG A 171 19.17 -7.03 -15.44
C ARG A 171 19.55 -7.83 -14.20
N ALA A 172 20.84 -7.95 -13.89
CA ALA A 172 21.33 -8.68 -12.74
C ALA A 172 20.98 -7.99 -11.41
N VAL A 173 21.14 -6.65 -11.34
CA VAL A 173 20.82 -5.84 -10.13
C VAL A 173 19.36 -5.99 -9.68
N VAL A 174 18.45 -6.30 -10.60
CA VAL A 174 17.03 -6.53 -10.28
C VAL A 174 16.82 -7.79 -9.44
N ASN A 175 17.57 -8.84 -9.76
CA ASN A 175 17.41 -10.14 -9.11
C ASN A 175 18.15 -10.17 -7.77
N ASP A 176 19.41 -9.74 -7.76
CA ASP A 176 20.26 -9.74 -6.58
C ASP A 176 21.31 -8.60 -6.65
N PRO A 177 21.05 -7.44 -6.02
CA PRO A 177 21.98 -6.32 -6.02
C PRO A 177 23.25 -6.62 -5.22
N ASP A 178 23.17 -7.46 -4.18
CA ASP A 178 24.31 -7.76 -3.32
C ASP A 178 25.28 -8.67 -4.05
N LEU A 179 24.76 -9.65 -4.77
CA LEU A 179 25.59 -10.52 -5.63
C LEU A 179 26.31 -9.72 -6.73
N VAL A 180 25.63 -8.74 -7.33
CA VAL A 180 26.26 -7.87 -8.34
C VAL A 180 27.35 -6.99 -7.72
N ALA A 181 27.15 -6.52 -6.48
CA ALA A 181 28.17 -5.75 -5.77
C ALA A 181 29.41 -6.60 -5.48
N LEU A 182 29.23 -7.86 -5.09
CA LEU A 182 30.33 -8.81 -4.86
C LEU A 182 31.16 -9.07 -6.15
N HIS A 183 30.54 -8.98 -7.32
CA HIS A 183 31.22 -9.05 -8.62
C HIS A 183 31.83 -7.72 -9.09
N GLY A 184 31.97 -6.72 -8.19
CA GLY A 184 32.65 -5.46 -8.46
C GLY A 184 31.85 -4.41 -9.24
N THR A 185 30.56 -4.65 -9.50
CA THR A 185 29.69 -3.67 -10.17
C THR A 185 28.84 -2.95 -9.13
N SER A 186 28.95 -1.63 -9.03
CA SER A 186 28.15 -0.83 -8.11
C SER A 186 26.67 -0.81 -8.50
N PRO A 187 25.75 -1.37 -7.69
CA PRO A 187 24.30 -1.31 -7.96
C PRO A 187 23.78 0.12 -8.03
N GLN A 188 24.37 1.02 -7.24
CA GLN A 188 24.00 2.44 -7.21
C GLN A 188 24.34 3.15 -8.53
N ALA A 189 25.51 2.86 -9.13
CA ALA A 189 25.91 3.43 -10.41
C ALA A 189 24.98 2.95 -11.54
N VAL A 190 24.63 1.66 -11.53
CA VAL A 190 23.67 1.06 -12.46
C VAL A 190 22.31 1.70 -12.33
N GLN A 191 21.85 1.92 -11.11
CA GLN A 191 20.57 2.57 -10.82
C GLN A 191 20.58 4.03 -11.30
N ARG A 192 21.64 4.82 -11.02
CA ARG A 192 21.77 6.21 -11.50
C ARG A 192 21.65 6.31 -13.02
N LEU A 193 22.33 5.43 -13.73
CA LEU A 193 22.28 5.40 -15.19
C LEU A 193 20.88 5.04 -15.71
N SER A 194 20.22 4.05 -15.08
CA SER A 194 18.85 3.67 -15.43
C SER A 194 17.86 4.81 -15.25
N TRP A 195 17.98 5.54 -14.14
CA TRP A 195 17.14 6.71 -13.87
C TRP A 195 17.43 7.85 -14.87
N SER A 196 18.69 8.09 -15.21
CA SER A 196 19.06 9.09 -16.20
C SER A 196 18.50 8.78 -17.58
N ILE A 197 18.64 7.53 -18.06
CA ILE A 197 18.08 7.10 -19.35
C ILE A 197 16.55 7.17 -19.30
N GLY A 198 15.90 6.63 -18.27
CA GLY A 198 14.45 6.64 -18.15
C GLY A 198 13.88 8.05 -18.12
N SER A 199 14.51 8.98 -17.41
CA SER A 199 14.10 10.38 -17.37
C SER A 199 14.33 11.11 -18.70
N SER A 200 15.35 10.74 -19.48
CA SER A 200 15.52 11.24 -20.85
C SER A 200 14.38 10.78 -21.77
N PHE A 201 13.90 9.55 -21.60
CA PHE A 201 12.73 9.05 -22.33
C PHE A 201 11.45 9.78 -21.94
N ALA A 202 11.28 10.10 -20.64
CA ALA A 202 10.19 10.95 -20.16
C ALA A 202 10.28 12.35 -20.79
N ALA A 203 11.44 12.97 -20.73
CA ALA A 203 11.70 14.30 -21.31
C ALA A 203 11.40 14.32 -22.83
N MET A 204 11.87 13.31 -23.56
CA MET A 204 11.61 13.19 -24.98
C MET A 204 10.12 13.03 -25.30
N SER A 205 9.40 12.22 -24.53
CA SER A 205 7.95 12.05 -24.71
C SER A 205 7.20 13.37 -24.45
N GLY A 206 7.59 14.12 -23.42
CA GLY A 206 6.99 15.42 -23.09
C GLY A 206 7.21 16.48 -24.18
N VAL A 207 8.45 16.60 -24.68
CA VAL A 207 8.77 17.55 -25.74
C VAL A 207 8.04 17.20 -27.04
N LEU A 208 8.01 15.92 -27.43
CA LEU A 208 7.39 15.50 -28.70
C LEU A 208 5.87 15.62 -28.72
N ILE A 209 5.19 15.49 -27.56
CA ILE A 209 3.72 15.58 -27.47
C ILE A 209 3.23 17.02 -27.29
N ALA A 210 4.08 17.92 -26.83
CA ALA A 210 3.74 19.32 -26.48
C ALA A 210 2.96 20.07 -27.59
N PRO A 211 3.32 19.99 -28.88
CA PRO A 211 2.57 20.68 -29.95
C PRO A 211 1.15 20.14 -30.15
N THR A 212 0.91 18.88 -29.83
CA THR A 212 -0.36 18.21 -30.11
C THR A 212 -1.37 18.34 -28.96
N MET A 213 -0.91 18.19 -27.71
CA MET A 213 -1.77 18.30 -26.51
C MET A 213 -1.74 19.67 -25.84
N GLY A 214 -0.74 20.51 -26.17
CA GLY A 214 -0.41 21.69 -25.38
C GLY A 214 0.37 21.33 -24.13
N ILE A 215 1.01 22.33 -23.54
CA ILE A 215 1.76 22.20 -22.30
C ILE A 215 0.87 22.69 -21.16
N ASP A 216 0.18 21.74 -20.51
CA ASP A 216 -0.53 21.95 -19.26
C ASP A 216 0.09 21.06 -18.17
N SER A 217 0.34 21.64 -17.01
CA SER A 217 1.09 20.98 -15.96
C SER A 217 0.39 19.73 -15.43
N VAL A 218 -0.93 19.73 -15.38
CA VAL A 218 -1.74 18.60 -14.88
C VAL A 218 -1.85 17.52 -15.94
N THR A 219 -2.32 17.87 -17.12
CA THR A 219 -2.58 16.92 -18.22
C THR A 219 -1.32 16.18 -18.63
N MET A 220 -0.19 16.91 -18.77
CA MET A 220 1.09 16.28 -19.13
C MET A 220 1.64 15.38 -18.04
N THR A 221 1.41 15.72 -16.77
CA THR A 221 1.81 14.86 -15.66
C THR A 221 1.05 13.54 -15.70
N PHE A 222 -0.22 13.54 -16.08
CA PHE A 222 -1.01 12.31 -16.18
C PHE A 222 -0.76 11.47 -17.43
N LEU A 223 0.03 11.98 -18.39
CA LEU A 223 0.57 11.17 -19.49
C LEU A 223 1.28 9.90 -18.97
N VAL A 224 1.93 9.99 -17.81
CA VAL A 224 2.57 8.83 -17.18
C VAL A 224 1.57 7.74 -16.81
N VAL A 225 0.37 8.09 -16.35
CA VAL A 225 -0.63 7.08 -15.98
C VAL A 225 -1.15 6.35 -17.22
N GLN A 226 -1.27 7.05 -18.34
CA GLN A 226 -1.53 6.42 -19.65
C GLN A 226 -0.38 5.49 -20.05
N ALA A 227 0.87 5.93 -19.83
CA ALA A 227 2.05 5.11 -20.06
C ALA A 227 2.11 3.87 -19.14
N PHE A 228 1.60 3.95 -17.92
CA PHE A 228 1.41 2.77 -17.04
C PHE A 228 0.43 1.76 -17.65
N GLY A 229 -0.64 2.21 -18.30
CA GLY A 229 -1.55 1.34 -19.04
C GLY A 229 -0.82 0.53 -20.11
N ALA A 230 0.02 1.18 -20.88
CA ALA A 230 0.88 0.51 -21.87
C ALA A 230 1.91 -0.42 -21.22
N ALA A 231 2.56 0.01 -20.13
CA ALA A 231 3.53 -0.79 -19.38
C ALA A 231 2.90 -2.05 -18.76
N ALA A 232 1.63 -1.96 -18.36
CA ALA A 232 0.89 -3.10 -17.83
C ALA A 232 0.68 -4.20 -18.87
N VAL A 233 0.52 -3.87 -20.16
CA VAL A 233 0.49 -4.87 -21.24
C VAL A 233 1.81 -5.64 -21.29
N GLY A 234 2.95 -4.97 -21.09
CA GLY A 234 4.27 -5.59 -20.94
C GLY A 234 4.54 -6.22 -19.58
N ALA A 235 3.52 -6.32 -18.70
CA ALA A 235 3.62 -6.78 -17.31
C ALA A 235 4.77 -6.08 -16.56
N PHE A 236 5.01 -4.80 -16.82
CA PHE A 236 6.07 -3.96 -16.25
C PHE A 236 7.50 -4.52 -16.37
N SER A 237 7.70 -5.50 -17.24
CA SER A 237 8.97 -6.22 -17.34
C SER A 237 9.52 -6.34 -18.77
N ASN A 238 8.66 -6.30 -19.79
CA ASN A 238 9.03 -6.52 -21.19
C ASN A 238 8.94 -5.22 -21.99
N ILE A 239 10.11 -4.61 -22.30
CA ILE A 239 10.22 -3.34 -23.04
C ILE A 239 9.57 -3.39 -24.45
N PRO A 240 9.88 -4.37 -25.33
CA PRO A 240 9.21 -4.49 -26.63
C PRO A 240 7.70 -4.61 -26.53
N LEU A 241 7.21 -5.44 -25.61
CA LEU A 241 5.77 -5.64 -25.44
C LEU A 241 5.08 -4.38 -24.88
N THR A 242 5.78 -3.60 -24.04
CA THR A 242 5.29 -2.30 -23.56
C THR A 242 5.12 -1.32 -24.74
N TYR A 243 6.09 -1.25 -25.65
CA TYR A 243 6.00 -0.37 -26.81
C TYR A 243 4.87 -0.78 -27.77
N VAL A 244 4.77 -2.07 -28.09
CA VAL A 244 3.67 -2.61 -28.92
C VAL A 244 2.32 -2.37 -28.23
N GLY A 245 2.25 -2.60 -26.92
CA GLY A 245 1.06 -2.31 -26.10
C GLY A 245 0.67 -0.84 -26.18
N ALA A 246 1.64 0.09 -26.13
CA ALA A 246 1.38 1.52 -26.27
C ALA A 246 0.82 1.89 -27.64
N LEU A 247 1.37 1.31 -28.71
CA LEU A 247 0.85 1.50 -30.07
C LEU A 247 -0.60 1.00 -30.17
N ALA A 248 -0.88 -0.19 -29.65
CA ALA A 248 -2.24 -0.76 -29.62
C ALA A 248 -3.22 0.11 -28.83
N VAL A 249 -2.83 0.56 -27.64
CA VAL A 249 -3.65 1.45 -26.80
C VAL A 249 -3.91 2.77 -27.53
N GLY A 250 -2.89 3.38 -28.12
CA GLY A 250 -3.04 4.62 -28.89
C GLY A 250 -3.98 4.46 -30.09
N MET A 251 -3.84 3.36 -30.84
CA MET A 251 -4.73 3.07 -31.98
C MET A 251 -6.18 2.88 -31.54
N VAL A 252 -6.44 2.06 -30.53
CA VAL A 252 -7.81 1.80 -30.05
C VAL A 252 -8.44 3.07 -29.49
N SER A 253 -7.68 3.85 -28.68
CA SER A 253 -8.16 5.13 -28.15
C SER A 253 -8.60 6.08 -29.25
N ASN A 254 -7.77 6.25 -30.29
CA ASN A 254 -8.12 7.16 -31.38
C ASN A 254 -9.25 6.62 -32.28
N VAL A 255 -9.35 5.31 -32.49
CA VAL A 255 -10.50 4.71 -33.20
C VAL A 255 -11.82 4.93 -32.44
N ILE A 256 -11.82 4.87 -31.09
CA ILE A 256 -12.99 5.19 -30.28
C ILE A 256 -13.43 6.64 -30.48
N THR A 257 -12.52 7.58 -30.72
CA THR A 257 -12.86 8.98 -30.99
C THR A 257 -13.84 9.12 -32.15
N LYS A 258 -13.72 8.28 -33.19
CA LYS A 258 -14.66 8.26 -34.31
C LYS A 258 -16.08 7.97 -33.85
N PHE A 259 -16.24 6.96 -32.98
CA PHE A 259 -17.57 6.58 -32.49
C PHE A 259 -18.12 7.55 -31.44
N SER A 260 -17.25 8.27 -30.73
CA SER A 260 -17.66 9.24 -29.71
C SER A 260 -18.31 10.50 -30.31
N ILE A 261 -18.13 10.76 -31.61
CA ILE A 261 -18.78 11.86 -32.32
C ILE A 261 -20.28 11.59 -32.44
N ASP A 262 -20.66 10.35 -32.79
CA ASP A 262 -22.05 9.95 -33.05
C ASP A 262 -22.77 9.45 -31.79
N ALA A 263 -22.03 9.04 -30.75
CA ALA A 263 -22.58 8.48 -29.52
C ALA A 263 -22.10 9.28 -28.28
N PRO A 264 -22.96 10.18 -27.73
CA PRO A 264 -22.59 10.98 -26.54
C PRO A 264 -22.11 10.15 -25.35
N ALA A 265 -22.64 8.94 -25.15
CA ALA A 265 -22.23 8.03 -24.09
C ALA A 265 -20.75 7.57 -24.18
N LEU A 266 -20.12 7.68 -25.35
CA LEU A 266 -18.72 7.35 -25.57
C LEU A 266 -17.80 8.57 -25.45
N ARG A 267 -18.36 9.77 -25.20
CA ARG A 267 -17.56 11.00 -25.03
C ARG A 267 -16.58 10.83 -23.88
N GLY A 268 -15.28 11.08 -24.16
CA GLY A 268 -14.20 10.94 -23.18
C GLY A 268 -13.69 9.49 -22.97
N LEU A 269 -14.34 8.47 -23.54
CA LEU A 269 -13.88 7.08 -23.41
C LEU A 269 -12.54 6.84 -24.08
N ASN A 270 -12.21 7.57 -25.14
CA ASN A 270 -10.92 7.54 -25.82
C ASN A 270 -9.76 7.92 -24.88
N THR A 271 -9.94 8.92 -24.05
CA THR A 271 -8.95 9.36 -23.04
C THR A 271 -8.97 8.48 -21.78
N ALA A 272 -10.11 7.89 -21.44
CA ALA A 272 -10.25 6.98 -20.30
C ALA A 272 -9.67 5.57 -20.55
N LEU A 273 -9.62 5.13 -21.81
CA LEU A 273 -9.24 3.75 -22.17
C LEU A 273 -7.88 3.30 -21.60
N PRO A 274 -6.78 4.08 -21.67
CA PRO A 274 -5.50 3.66 -21.09
C PRO A 274 -5.58 3.40 -19.59
N PHE A 275 -6.41 4.16 -18.85
CA PHE A 275 -6.61 4.02 -17.41
C PHE A 275 -7.47 2.81 -17.07
N ILE A 276 -8.53 2.56 -17.85
CA ILE A 276 -9.36 1.36 -17.74
C ILE A 276 -8.53 0.12 -18.00
N LEU A 277 -7.70 0.15 -19.06
CA LEU A 277 -6.81 -0.95 -19.39
C LEU A 277 -5.80 -1.22 -18.28
N LEU A 278 -5.25 -0.16 -17.67
CA LEU A 278 -4.36 -0.30 -16.51
C LEU A 278 -5.06 -1.03 -15.37
N LEU A 279 -6.28 -0.63 -15.01
CA LEU A 279 -7.06 -1.25 -13.94
C LEU A 279 -7.32 -2.73 -14.24
N VAL A 280 -7.77 -3.03 -15.45
CA VAL A 280 -8.05 -4.41 -15.90
C VAL A 280 -6.77 -5.25 -15.92
N ALA A 281 -5.68 -4.72 -16.46
CA ALA A 281 -4.39 -5.42 -16.52
C ALA A 281 -3.88 -5.76 -15.11
N LEU A 282 -3.94 -4.82 -14.16
CA LEU A 282 -3.56 -5.06 -12.77
C LEU A 282 -4.43 -6.13 -12.09
N MET A 283 -5.68 -6.28 -12.51
CA MET A 283 -6.56 -7.35 -12.04
C MET A 283 -6.24 -8.72 -12.65
N VAL A 284 -5.73 -8.76 -13.88
CA VAL A 284 -5.49 -10.01 -14.64
C VAL A 284 -4.06 -10.54 -14.43
N ILE A 285 -3.06 -9.66 -14.34
CA ILE A 285 -1.64 -10.05 -14.18
C ILE A 285 -1.46 -10.92 -12.93
N PRO A 286 -0.80 -12.09 -13.02
CA PRO A 286 -0.53 -12.94 -11.85
C PRO A 286 0.27 -12.21 -10.77
N LYS A 287 -0.09 -12.37 -9.50
CA LYS A 287 0.58 -11.74 -8.35
C LYS A 287 2.09 -11.94 -8.36
N ARG A 288 2.56 -13.15 -8.71
CA ARG A 288 4.00 -13.47 -8.77
C ARG A 288 4.82 -12.55 -9.67
N LYS A 289 4.19 -11.93 -10.68
CA LYS A 289 4.86 -10.97 -11.57
C LYS A 289 4.85 -9.54 -11.05
N LEU A 290 3.98 -9.26 -10.09
CA LEU A 290 3.85 -7.97 -9.43
C LEU A 290 4.64 -7.91 -8.11
N ASP A 291 4.85 -9.05 -7.47
CA ASP A 291 5.62 -9.13 -6.24
C ASP A 291 7.12 -8.92 -6.55
N LEU A 292 7.67 -7.84 -6.02
CA LEU A 292 9.12 -7.62 -6.01
C LEU A 292 9.72 -8.36 -4.82
N PRO A 293 11.00 -8.78 -4.91
CA PRO A 293 11.72 -9.31 -3.76
C PRO A 293 11.60 -8.31 -2.60
N SER A 294 11.08 -8.78 -1.46
CA SER A 294 10.92 -7.96 -0.28
C SER A 294 12.31 -7.58 0.27
N ARG A 295 12.69 -6.31 0.13
CA ARG A 295 13.79 -5.76 0.92
C ARG A 295 13.31 -5.55 2.35
N SER A 296 14.23 -5.69 3.31
CA SER A 296 13.93 -5.37 4.71
C SER A 296 13.42 -3.93 4.81
N GLU A 297 12.15 -3.79 5.16
CA GLU A 297 11.51 -2.48 5.34
C GLU A 297 11.86 -1.94 6.72
N GLN A 298 12.18 -0.66 6.78
CA GLN A 298 12.38 0.00 8.06
C GLN A 298 11.09 0.00 8.88
N PRO A 299 11.16 -0.26 10.19
CA PRO A 299 10.00 -0.17 11.06
C PRO A 299 9.42 1.26 11.02
N PRO A 300 8.10 1.43 11.16
CA PRO A 300 7.48 2.75 11.11
C PRO A 300 7.94 3.59 12.30
N LYS A 301 8.16 4.88 12.06
CA LYS A 301 8.22 5.83 13.18
C LYS A 301 6.85 5.84 13.88
N ILE A 302 6.85 5.52 15.16
CA ILE A 302 5.61 5.48 15.96
C ILE A 302 5.22 6.92 16.29
N PRO A 303 4.04 7.41 15.83
CA PRO A 303 3.58 8.74 16.17
C PRO A 303 3.39 8.86 17.69
N TYR A 304 3.80 10.00 18.27
CA TYR A 304 3.60 10.24 19.70
C TYR A 304 2.12 10.17 20.09
N HIS A 305 1.84 9.45 21.15
CA HIS A 305 0.50 9.26 21.70
C HIS A 305 0.44 9.89 23.07
N GLY A 306 0.14 11.20 23.11
CA GLY A 306 0.02 11.92 24.37
C GLY A 306 -1.05 11.35 25.31
N PRO A 307 -0.96 11.65 26.59
CA PRO A 307 -1.94 11.23 27.62
C PRO A 307 -3.37 11.58 27.22
N THR A 308 -4.33 10.78 27.66
CA THR A 308 -5.76 10.98 27.33
C THR A 308 -6.27 12.34 27.79
N SER A 309 -5.81 12.80 28.97
CA SER A 309 -6.12 14.14 29.51
C SER A 309 -5.66 15.26 28.56
N THR A 310 -4.43 15.20 28.10
CA THR A 310 -3.90 16.19 27.13
C THR A 310 -4.72 16.22 25.84
N ARG A 311 -5.09 15.05 25.33
CA ARG A 311 -5.90 14.95 24.11
C ARG A 311 -7.30 15.53 24.27
N LEU A 312 -7.95 15.27 25.41
CA LEU A 312 -9.27 15.83 25.72
C LEU A 312 -9.21 17.35 25.90
N ILE A 313 -8.19 17.88 26.62
CA ILE A 313 -7.99 19.31 26.78
C ILE A 313 -7.73 19.98 25.44
N ALA A 314 -6.79 19.46 24.65
CA ALA A 314 -6.50 19.99 23.32
C ALA A 314 -7.73 19.92 22.38
N GLY A 315 -8.49 18.83 22.42
CA GLY A 315 -9.72 18.67 21.65
C GLY A 315 -10.78 19.69 22.05
N GLY A 316 -10.96 19.90 23.36
CA GLY A 316 -11.85 20.93 23.90
C GLY A 316 -11.44 22.34 23.47
N LEU A 317 -10.14 22.65 23.54
CA LEU A 317 -9.64 23.97 23.12
C LEU A 317 -9.83 24.21 21.61
N VAL A 318 -9.54 23.21 20.78
CA VAL A 318 -9.79 23.30 19.33
C VAL A 318 -11.28 23.44 19.03
N LEU A 319 -12.13 22.69 19.72
CA LEU A 319 -13.59 22.80 19.54
C LEU A 319 -14.09 24.20 19.95
N VAL A 320 -13.65 24.73 21.10
CA VAL A 320 -14.00 26.07 21.54
C VAL A 320 -13.51 27.11 20.53
N PHE A 321 -12.27 26.98 20.03
CA PHE A 321 -11.77 27.86 18.98
C PHE A 321 -12.63 27.82 17.71
N LEU A 322 -13.00 26.63 17.25
CA LEU A 322 -13.86 26.48 16.06
C LEU A 322 -15.28 27.01 16.29
N LEU A 323 -15.81 26.92 17.51
CA LEU A 323 -17.12 27.51 17.86
C LEU A 323 -17.09 29.06 17.85
N ILE A 324 -15.95 29.66 18.23
CA ILE A 324 -15.79 31.12 18.26
C ILE A 324 -15.29 31.65 16.91
N ALA A 325 -14.76 30.79 16.03
CA ALA A 325 -14.17 31.17 14.75
C ALA A 325 -15.06 32.07 13.87
N PRO A 326 -16.39 31.89 13.78
CA PRO A 326 -17.24 32.83 13.01
C PRO A 326 -17.14 34.27 13.48
N ASN A 327 -16.99 34.52 14.77
CA ASN A 327 -16.85 35.86 15.33
C ASN A 327 -15.47 36.47 15.01
N LEU A 328 -14.43 35.63 14.87
CA LEU A 328 -13.06 36.07 14.59
C LEU A 328 -12.79 36.26 13.10
N PHE A 329 -13.45 35.45 12.24
CA PHE A 329 -13.18 35.30 10.81
C PHE A 329 -14.45 35.44 9.97
N SER A 330 -15.31 36.40 10.26
CA SER A 330 -16.60 36.57 9.60
C SER A 330 -16.53 36.68 8.07
N GLY A 331 -15.48 37.32 7.54
CA GLY A 331 -15.23 37.45 6.10
C GLY A 331 -14.63 36.20 5.43
N GLN A 332 -14.18 35.18 6.19
CA GLN A 332 -13.50 33.98 5.68
C GLN A 332 -14.23 32.67 6.00
N LEU A 333 -15.51 32.74 6.35
CA LEU A 333 -16.30 31.56 6.76
C LEU A 333 -16.40 30.48 5.67
N THR A 334 -16.48 30.89 4.41
CA THR A 334 -16.46 29.95 3.28
C THR A 334 -15.17 29.14 3.24
N TYR A 335 -14.00 29.78 3.42
CA TYR A 335 -12.71 29.10 3.47
C TYR A 335 -12.59 28.15 4.67
N LEU A 336 -13.10 28.56 5.83
CA LEU A 336 -13.16 27.69 7.01
C LEU A 336 -14.05 26.47 6.76
N SER A 337 -15.24 26.66 6.18
CA SER A 337 -16.15 25.59 5.84
C SER A 337 -15.51 24.63 4.83
N VAL A 338 -14.85 25.16 3.80
CA VAL A 338 -14.07 24.36 2.84
C VAL A 338 -12.98 23.56 3.55
N GLY A 339 -12.22 24.17 4.46
CA GLY A 339 -11.20 23.49 5.24
C GLY A 339 -11.74 22.34 6.10
N LEU A 340 -12.90 22.52 6.71
CA LEU A 340 -13.57 21.46 7.48
C LEU A 340 -14.06 20.31 6.57
N THR A 341 -14.60 20.62 5.39
CA THR A 341 -15.01 19.57 4.42
C THR A 341 -13.81 18.80 3.90
N GLN A 342 -12.68 19.49 3.62
CA GLN A 342 -11.42 18.85 3.26
C GLN A 342 -10.90 17.94 4.38
N ALA A 343 -11.03 18.38 5.62
CA ALA A 343 -10.65 17.58 6.80
C ALA A 343 -11.49 16.29 6.90
N ILE A 344 -12.80 16.32 6.57
CA ILE A 344 -13.66 15.13 6.51
C ILE A 344 -13.15 14.16 5.43
N VAL A 345 -12.83 14.64 4.24
CA VAL A 345 -12.26 13.78 3.18
C VAL A 345 -10.88 13.26 3.58
N LEU A 346 -10.07 14.07 4.28
CA LEU A 346 -8.77 13.64 4.79
C LEU A 346 -8.90 12.54 5.86
N PHE A 347 -9.96 12.54 6.69
CA PHE A 347 -10.26 11.44 7.61
C PHE A 347 -10.51 10.13 6.87
N SER A 348 -11.24 10.15 5.76
CA SER A 348 -11.47 8.96 4.94
C SER A 348 -10.16 8.38 4.39
N LEU A 349 -9.27 9.25 3.92
CA LEU A 349 -7.94 8.87 3.43
C LEU A 349 -7.05 8.35 4.57
N GLY A 350 -7.05 9.03 5.71
CA GLY A 350 -6.28 8.64 6.89
C GLY A 350 -6.65 7.25 7.41
N LEU A 351 -7.93 6.91 7.38
CA LEU A 351 -8.43 5.58 7.73
C LEU A 351 -7.81 4.49 6.83
N LEU A 352 -7.72 4.73 5.52
CA LEU A 352 -7.10 3.79 4.59
C LEU A 352 -5.59 3.76 4.73
N VAL A 353 -4.92 4.92 4.69
CA VAL A 353 -3.45 4.98 4.61
C VAL A 353 -2.79 4.71 5.95
N ARG A 354 -3.24 5.39 7.03
CA ARG A 354 -2.58 5.33 8.34
C ARG A 354 -3.04 4.16 9.19
N THR A 355 -4.34 3.83 9.12
CA THR A 355 -4.87 2.77 9.98
C THR A 355 -4.80 1.41 9.29
N ALA A 356 -5.18 1.32 8.01
CA ALA A 356 -5.21 0.06 7.27
C ALA A 356 -3.97 -0.22 6.39
N GLY A 357 -3.05 0.74 6.24
CA GLY A 357 -1.84 0.59 5.43
C GLY A 357 -2.09 0.52 3.91
N MET A 358 -3.25 0.98 3.46
CA MET A 358 -3.67 0.91 2.06
C MET A 358 -3.67 2.29 1.43
N VAL A 359 -2.79 2.53 0.45
CA VAL A 359 -2.75 3.82 -0.26
C VAL A 359 -3.86 3.86 -1.31
N SER A 360 -4.77 4.83 -1.18
CA SER A 360 -5.84 5.10 -2.13
C SER A 360 -5.68 6.51 -2.71
N LEU A 361 -5.84 6.64 -4.02
CA LEU A 361 -5.72 7.89 -4.77
C LEU A 361 -7.02 8.23 -5.52
N CYS A 362 -8.19 7.88 -4.95
CA CYS A 362 -9.49 8.14 -5.57
C CYS A 362 -10.50 8.84 -4.63
N GLN A 363 -10.03 9.48 -3.55
CA GLN A 363 -10.92 10.08 -2.56
C GLN A 363 -11.72 11.26 -3.12
N ALA A 364 -11.12 12.07 -3.99
CA ALA A 364 -11.82 13.14 -4.68
C ALA A 364 -12.98 12.63 -5.55
N VAL A 365 -12.80 11.45 -6.16
CA VAL A 365 -13.87 10.83 -6.98
C VAL A 365 -15.01 10.32 -6.10
N PHE A 366 -14.74 9.75 -4.93
CA PHE A 366 -15.82 9.40 -3.99
C PHE A 366 -16.57 10.65 -3.53
N ALA A 367 -15.86 11.76 -3.28
CA ALA A 367 -16.47 13.04 -2.96
C ALA A 367 -17.36 13.54 -4.12
N ALA A 368 -16.87 13.46 -5.36
CA ALA A 368 -17.62 13.84 -6.55
C ALA A 368 -18.91 13.00 -6.74
N ILE A 369 -18.80 11.67 -6.62
CA ILE A 369 -19.97 10.77 -6.73
C ILE A 369 -21.01 11.12 -5.67
N GLY A 370 -20.58 11.35 -4.42
CA GLY A 370 -21.48 11.76 -3.35
C GLY A 370 -22.20 13.07 -3.65
N ALA A 371 -21.45 14.10 -4.07
CA ALA A 371 -21.98 15.42 -4.39
C ALA A 371 -22.97 15.39 -5.56
N VAL A 372 -22.60 14.74 -6.67
CA VAL A 372 -23.46 14.62 -7.85
C VAL A 372 -24.75 13.85 -7.54
N THR A 373 -24.61 12.75 -6.79
CA THR A 373 -25.77 11.95 -6.37
C THR A 373 -26.71 12.77 -5.49
N PHE A 374 -26.14 13.57 -4.55
CA PHE A 374 -26.95 14.44 -3.70
C PHE A 374 -27.67 15.51 -4.51
N ALA A 375 -26.99 16.16 -5.47
CA ALA A 375 -27.64 17.14 -6.34
C ALA A 375 -28.82 16.52 -7.09
N GLN A 376 -28.67 15.32 -7.65
CA GLN A 376 -29.73 14.60 -8.35
C GLN A 376 -30.88 14.17 -7.42
N VAL A 377 -30.56 13.66 -6.23
CA VAL A 377 -31.57 13.23 -5.23
C VAL A 377 -32.33 14.44 -4.69
N ALA A 378 -31.65 15.56 -4.43
CA ALA A 378 -32.27 16.78 -3.96
C ALA A 378 -33.25 17.36 -5.02
N GLU A 379 -32.82 17.34 -6.29
CA GLU A 379 -33.65 17.81 -7.41
C GLU A 379 -34.86 16.90 -7.68
N ALA A 380 -34.62 15.56 -7.73
CA ALA A 380 -35.65 14.63 -8.22
C ALA A 380 -36.64 14.18 -7.14
N TRP A 381 -36.22 14.08 -5.85
CA TRP A 381 -37.01 13.40 -4.83
C TRP A 381 -37.52 14.33 -3.71
N GLY A 382 -37.07 15.57 -3.64
CA GLY A 382 -37.51 16.52 -2.63
C GLY A 382 -37.37 16.03 -1.16
N LEU A 383 -36.42 15.15 -0.91
CA LEU A 383 -36.18 14.56 0.42
C LEU A 383 -35.68 15.61 1.44
N PRO A 384 -35.93 15.40 2.74
CA PRO A 384 -35.28 16.20 3.77
C PRO A 384 -33.75 16.17 3.58
N TRP A 385 -33.13 17.33 3.66
CA TRP A 385 -31.72 17.54 3.33
C TRP A 385 -30.80 16.49 3.96
N LEU A 386 -30.95 16.24 5.26
CA LEU A 386 -30.12 15.26 6.00
C LEU A 386 -30.28 13.82 5.46
N VAL A 387 -31.53 13.45 5.13
CA VAL A 387 -31.82 12.12 4.54
C VAL A 387 -31.18 12.03 3.15
N GLY A 388 -31.28 13.09 2.36
CA GLY A 388 -30.59 13.20 1.06
C GLY A 388 -29.09 13.01 1.19
N VAL A 389 -28.42 13.66 2.15
CA VAL A 389 -26.98 13.49 2.42
C VAL A 389 -26.62 12.05 2.75
N LEU A 390 -27.35 11.43 3.70
CA LEU A 390 -27.05 10.07 4.16
C LEU A 390 -27.26 9.03 3.03
N LEU A 391 -28.35 9.16 2.25
CA LEU A 391 -28.63 8.26 1.14
C LEU A 391 -27.63 8.43 -0.01
N SER A 392 -27.30 9.67 -0.36
CA SER A 392 -26.34 9.94 -1.44
C SER A 392 -24.92 9.46 -1.10
N ALA A 393 -24.50 9.64 0.14
CA ALA A 393 -23.24 9.06 0.61
C ALA A 393 -23.28 7.51 0.61
N LEU A 394 -24.44 6.89 0.87
CA LEU A 394 -24.61 5.44 0.80
C LEU A 394 -24.46 4.90 -0.62
N ILE A 395 -24.82 5.65 -1.65
CA ILE A 395 -24.62 5.28 -3.07
C ILE A 395 -23.13 5.21 -3.44
N VAL A 396 -22.26 5.90 -2.73
CA VAL A 396 -20.80 5.77 -2.92
C VAL A 396 -20.30 4.39 -2.48
N VAL A 397 -20.98 3.74 -1.52
CA VAL A 397 -20.53 2.47 -0.94
C VAL A 397 -20.40 1.33 -1.94
N PRO A 398 -21.36 1.06 -2.85
CA PRO A 398 -21.19 0.07 -3.91
C PRO A 398 -19.98 0.32 -4.80
N VAL A 399 -19.72 1.58 -5.15
CA VAL A 399 -18.53 1.94 -5.96
C VAL A 399 -17.23 1.67 -5.19
N ALA A 400 -17.20 2.05 -3.91
CA ALA A 400 -16.08 1.74 -3.03
C ALA A 400 -15.88 0.23 -2.84
N ALA A 401 -16.97 -0.55 -2.79
CA ALA A 401 -16.92 -2.01 -2.71
C ALA A 401 -16.31 -2.64 -3.98
N VAL A 402 -16.67 -2.13 -5.16
CA VAL A 402 -16.05 -2.57 -6.43
C VAL A 402 -14.55 -2.26 -6.43
N LEU A 403 -14.15 -1.07 -5.96
CA LEU A 403 -12.73 -0.70 -5.84
C LEU A 403 -11.97 -1.45 -4.74
N ALA A 404 -12.66 -2.02 -3.77
CA ALA A 404 -12.05 -2.91 -2.80
C ALA A 404 -11.57 -4.24 -3.43
N LEU A 405 -12.12 -4.67 -4.58
CA LEU A 405 -11.68 -5.89 -5.28
C LEU A 405 -10.21 -5.82 -5.72
N PRO A 406 -9.73 -4.73 -6.37
CA PRO A 406 -8.29 -4.51 -6.54
C PRO A 406 -7.52 -4.52 -5.23
N ALA A 407 -8.02 -3.88 -4.17
CA ALA A 407 -7.34 -3.79 -2.87
C ALA A 407 -7.19 -5.15 -2.17
N ILE A 408 -8.08 -6.10 -2.41
CA ILE A 408 -7.93 -7.47 -1.93
C ILE A 408 -6.72 -8.14 -2.56
N ARG A 409 -6.47 -7.86 -3.83
CA ARG A 409 -5.45 -8.53 -4.64
C ARG A 409 -4.11 -7.80 -4.66
N LEU A 410 -4.16 -6.46 -4.76
CA LEU A 410 -3.00 -5.58 -4.91
C LEU A 410 -2.57 -5.00 -3.56
N GLN A 411 -1.28 -4.72 -3.44
CA GLN A 411 -0.70 -4.11 -2.24
C GLN A 411 0.19 -2.92 -2.62
N GLY A 412 0.41 -2.02 -1.66
CA GLY A 412 1.35 -0.92 -1.80
C GLY A 412 1.09 -0.03 -3.01
N LEU A 413 2.11 0.17 -3.84
CA LEU A 413 2.07 1.08 -4.99
C LEU A 413 1.13 0.63 -6.12
N PHE A 414 0.92 -0.67 -6.31
CA PHE A 414 -0.02 -1.15 -7.33
C PHE A 414 -1.46 -0.82 -6.99
N LEU A 415 -1.82 -0.84 -5.69
CA LEU A 415 -3.13 -0.41 -5.24
C LEU A 415 -3.31 1.10 -5.45
N ALA A 416 -2.30 1.91 -5.11
CA ALA A 416 -2.33 3.35 -5.36
C ALA A 416 -2.53 3.66 -6.85
N LEU A 417 -1.79 2.94 -7.72
CA LEU A 417 -1.89 3.10 -9.17
C LEU A 417 -3.27 2.68 -9.70
N ALA A 418 -3.85 1.57 -9.21
CA ALA A 418 -5.17 1.11 -9.60
C ALA A 418 -6.27 2.11 -9.20
N THR A 419 -6.18 2.67 -7.98
CA THR A 419 -7.14 3.67 -7.50
C THR A 419 -7.00 5.02 -8.21
N LEU A 420 -5.77 5.43 -8.56
CA LEU A 420 -5.53 6.61 -9.41
C LEU A 420 -6.07 6.39 -10.83
N GLY A 421 -5.79 5.23 -11.43
CA GLY A 421 -6.31 4.87 -12.74
C GLY A 421 -7.84 4.88 -12.80
N PHE A 422 -8.50 4.39 -11.74
CA PHE A 422 -9.96 4.52 -11.61
C PHE A 422 -10.37 5.99 -11.53
N GLY A 423 -9.71 6.79 -10.70
CA GLY A 423 -10.01 8.22 -10.57
C GLY A 423 -9.94 8.95 -11.90
N LEU A 424 -8.84 8.75 -12.63
CA LEU A 424 -8.66 9.35 -13.95
C LEU A 424 -9.62 8.80 -15.00
N SER A 425 -10.04 7.53 -14.91
CA SER A 425 -11.06 6.97 -15.78
C SER A 425 -12.41 7.64 -15.57
N MET A 426 -12.77 7.89 -14.31
CA MET A 426 -14.01 8.60 -13.95
C MET A 426 -13.98 10.05 -14.45
N GLU A 427 -12.86 10.75 -14.26
CA GLU A 427 -12.69 12.14 -14.70
C GLU A 427 -12.72 12.26 -16.24
N ALA A 428 -12.06 11.33 -16.94
CA ALA A 428 -11.98 11.35 -18.39
C ALA A 428 -13.28 10.93 -19.07
N TRP A 429 -14.05 10.01 -18.48
CA TRP A 429 -15.27 9.48 -19.10
C TRP A 429 -16.56 9.91 -18.37
N ALA A 430 -16.75 9.50 -17.12
CA ALA A 430 -18.00 9.69 -16.41
C ALA A 430 -18.32 11.18 -16.17
N TYR A 431 -17.29 11.98 -15.83
CA TYR A 431 -17.47 13.42 -15.63
C TYR A 431 -17.85 14.18 -16.90
N GLN A 432 -17.52 13.62 -18.07
CA GLN A 432 -17.87 14.22 -19.36
C GLN A 432 -19.32 13.93 -19.78
N GLN A 433 -20.05 13.12 -19.02
CA GLN A 433 -21.42 12.77 -19.32
C GLN A 433 -22.39 13.78 -18.70
N ASP A 434 -23.42 14.18 -19.47
CA ASP A 434 -24.42 15.14 -19.02
C ASP A 434 -25.21 14.65 -17.79
N TRP A 435 -25.35 13.34 -17.62
CA TRP A 435 -25.98 12.76 -16.43
C TRP A 435 -25.16 12.95 -15.15
N PHE A 436 -23.84 13.18 -15.23
CA PHE A 436 -22.98 13.37 -14.06
C PHE A 436 -23.06 14.82 -13.57
N PHE A 437 -22.27 15.74 -14.13
CA PHE A 437 -22.25 17.15 -13.71
C PHE A 437 -23.31 18.05 -14.35
N GLY A 438 -24.20 17.52 -15.19
CA GLY A 438 -25.12 18.31 -15.99
C GLY A 438 -24.55 18.71 -17.34
N THR A 439 -25.25 19.53 -18.09
CA THR A 439 -24.78 20.05 -19.37
C THR A 439 -23.53 20.90 -19.18
N THR A 440 -22.61 20.81 -20.14
CA THR A 440 -21.29 21.44 -20.05
C THR A 440 -21.38 22.92 -19.68
N GLY A 441 -20.78 23.31 -18.56
CA GLY A 441 -20.69 24.70 -18.10
C GLY A 441 -21.80 25.20 -17.15
N THR A 442 -22.90 24.46 -16.97
CA THR A 442 -23.97 24.90 -16.06
C THR A 442 -23.81 24.34 -14.64
N GLY A 443 -23.29 23.15 -14.51
CA GLY A 443 -23.20 22.45 -13.22
C GLY A 443 -24.58 22.05 -12.67
N ARG A 444 -24.60 21.52 -11.45
CA ARG A 444 -25.83 21.22 -10.70
C ARG A 444 -25.88 22.02 -9.40
N PRO A 445 -27.02 22.59 -9.04
CA PRO A 445 -27.18 23.30 -7.79
C PRO A 445 -27.09 22.34 -6.61
N MET A 446 -26.45 22.81 -5.53
CA MET A 446 -26.28 22.08 -4.28
C MET A 446 -26.96 22.83 -3.14
N PRO A 447 -28.24 22.54 -2.84
CA PRO A 447 -28.99 23.30 -1.86
C PRO A 447 -28.48 23.08 -0.44
N ARG A 448 -28.53 24.16 0.35
CA ARG A 448 -28.36 24.10 1.81
C ARG A 448 -29.73 23.79 2.45
N PRO A 449 -29.78 23.26 3.68
CA PRO A 449 -31.04 23.02 4.38
C PRO A 449 -31.75 24.34 4.68
N GLY A 450 -33.08 24.32 4.62
CA GLY A 450 -33.89 25.51 4.89
C GLY A 450 -33.57 26.15 6.26
N GLY A 451 -33.42 27.46 6.30
CA GLY A 451 -33.02 28.21 7.48
C GLY A 451 -31.50 28.24 7.77
N MET A 452 -30.68 27.52 6.97
CA MET A 452 -29.22 27.50 7.09
C MET A 452 -28.53 28.13 5.87
N GLU A 453 -29.19 29.11 5.25
CA GLU A 453 -28.72 29.76 4.01
C GLU A 453 -27.53 30.69 4.24
N SER A 454 -27.45 31.34 5.43
CA SER A 454 -26.34 32.19 5.80
C SER A 454 -25.05 31.38 6.02
N ASP A 455 -23.92 31.95 5.60
CA ASP A 455 -22.61 31.26 5.75
C ASP A 455 -22.26 30.94 7.19
N GLU A 456 -22.71 31.73 8.15
CA GLU A 456 -22.50 31.51 9.58
C GLU A 456 -23.27 30.25 10.07
N ARG A 457 -24.55 30.15 9.74
CA ARG A 457 -25.36 28.99 10.13
C ARG A 457 -24.89 27.72 9.41
N TRP A 458 -24.54 27.87 8.15
CA TRP A 458 -24.00 26.79 7.35
C TRP A 458 -22.66 26.26 7.91
N TYR A 459 -21.79 27.16 8.34
CA TYR A 459 -20.52 26.78 8.99
C TYR A 459 -20.75 25.85 10.19
N TYR A 460 -21.76 26.14 11.05
CA TYR A 460 -22.04 25.25 12.19
C TYR A 460 -22.58 23.88 11.77
N VAL A 461 -23.31 23.78 10.67
CA VAL A 461 -23.71 22.49 10.09
C VAL A 461 -22.47 21.68 9.68
N VAL A 462 -21.55 22.29 8.92
CA VAL A 462 -20.31 21.65 8.50
C VAL A 462 -19.45 21.26 9.72
N LEU A 463 -19.35 22.14 10.72
CA LEU A 463 -18.65 21.87 11.98
C LEU A 463 -19.25 20.67 12.71
N ALA A 464 -20.58 20.54 12.76
CA ALA A 464 -21.23 19.39 13.39
C ALA A 464 -20.85 18.07 12.68
N PHE A 465 -20.87 18.03 11.36
CA PHE A 465 -20.43 16.86 10.58
C PHE A 465 -18.94 16.55 10.80
N PHE A 466 -18.10 17.58 10.85
CA PHE A 466 -16.67 17.41 11.15
C PHE A 466 -16.47 16.80 12.54
N VAL A 467 -17.14 17.31 13.57
CA VAL A 467 -17.04 16.79 14.95
C VAL A 467 -17.52 15.34 15.01
N VAL A 468 -18.67 15.03 14.39
CA VAL A 468 -19.20 13.66 14.33
C VAL A 468 -18.21 12.72 13.66
N THR A 469 -17.64 13.15 12.54
CA THR A 469 -16.65 12.33 11.81
C THR A 469 -15.35 12.18 12.61
N ALA A 470 -14.87 13.22 13.28
CA ALA A 470 -13.70 13.15 14.16
C ALA A 470 -13.90 12.18 15.33
N LEU A 471 -15.08 12.22 15.96
CA LEU A 471 -15.46 11.28 17.00
C LEU A 471 -15.56 9.85 16.46
N LEU A 472 -16.14 9.68 15.28
CA LEU A 472 -16.17 8.37 14.61
C LEU A 472 -14.75 7.82 14.38
N MET A 473 -13.80 8.65 13.97
CA MET A 473 -12.41 8.24 13.80
C MET A 473 -11.79 7.79 15.12
N VAL A 474 -12.04 8.51 16.20
CA VAL A 474 -11.58 8.12 17.56
C VAL A 474 -12.19 6.79 17.99
N VAL A 475 -13.50 6.61 17.78
CA VAL A 475 -14.21 5.35 18.10
C VAL A 475 -13.65 4.19 17.27
N ILE A 476 -13.46 4.35 15.97
CA ILE A 476 -12.86 3.32 15.12
C ILE A 476 -11.46 2.97 15.64
N HIS A 477 -10.63 3.98 15.90
CA HIS A 477 -9.25 3.78 16.34
C HIS A 477 -9.14 3.00 17.66
N THR A 478 -10.04 3.20 18.60
CA THR A 478 -10.07 2.53 19.91
C THR A 478 -10.83 1.20 19.91
N SER A 479 -11.61 0.93 18.86
CA SER A 479 -12.42 -0.29 18.74
C SER A 479 -11.62 -1.50 18.26
N ARG A 480 -12.28 -2.68 18.25
CA ARG A 480 -11.79 -3.90 17.59
C ARG A 480 -11.41 -3.64 16.13
N LEU A 481 -12.26 -2.94 15.39
CA LEU A 481 -12.00 -2.59 13.99
C LEU A 481 -10.66 -1.87 13.83
N GLY A 482 -10.37 -0.87 14.63
CA GLY A 482 -9.10 -0.14 14.56
C GLY A 482 -7.89 -0.99 14.94
N ARG A 483 -8.00 -1.91 15.88
CA ARG A 483 -6.91 -2.84 16.22
C ARG A 483 -6.66 -3.86 15.13
N THR A 484 -7.71 -4.48 14.58
CA THR A 484 -7.59 -5.44 13.47
C THR A 484 -7.09 -4.77 12.19
N LEU A 485 -7.46 -3.51 11.90
CA LEU A 485 -6.91 -2.74 10.76
C LEU A 485 -5.41 -2.46 10.94
N ARG A 486 -4.97 -2.06 12.14
CA ARG A 486 -3.53 -1.88 12.42
C ARG A 486 -2.78 -3.21 12.35
N GLY A 487 -3.35 -4.28 12.89
CA GLY A 487 -2.83 -5.63 12.71
C GLY A 487 -2.70 -6.02 11.22
N LEU A 488 -3.70 -5.70 10.40
CA LEU A 488 -3.65 -5.91 8.94
C LEU A 488 -2.53 -5.09 8.27
N SER A 489 -2.30 -3.86 8.73
CA SER A 489 -1.27 -2.96 8.18
C SER A 489 0.16 -3.42 8.54
N GLU A 490 0.38 -3.85 9.77
CA GLU A 490 1.72 -4.08 10.32
C GLU A 490 2.09 -5.56 10.44
N ALA A 491 1.12 -6.45 10.64
CA ALA A 491 1.31 -7.88 10.82
C ALA A 491 0.25 -8.71 10.04
N PRO A 492 0.15 -8.56 8.71
CA PRO A 492 -0.95 -9.14 7.92
C PRO A 492 -0.97 -10.66 7.94
N LEU A 493 0.19 -11.31 8.03
CA LEU A 493 0.28 -12.77 8.12
C LEU A 493 -0.25 -13.27 9.46
N ALA A 494 0.13 -12.60 10.55
CA ALA A 494 -0.32 -12.98 11.89
C ALA A 494 -1.84 -12.92 12.02
N VAL A 495 -2.46 -11.76 11.74
CA VAL A 495 -3.93 -11.65 11.90
C VAL A 495 -4.70 -12.62 11.00
N ARG A 496 -4.13 -12.98 9.85
CA ARG A 496 -4.71 -13.98 8.96
C ARG A 496 -4.63 -15.40 9.55
N THR A 497 -3.50 -15.79 10.12
CA THR A 497 -3.36 -17.12 10.77
C THR A 497 -4.13 -17.20 12.08
N LEU A 498 -4.40 -16.08 12.75
CA LEU A 498 -5.25 -15.99 13.93
C LEU A 498 -6.77 -16.07 13.62
N GLY A 499 -7.17 -16.22 12.35
CA GLY A 499 -8.56 -16.45 11.98
C GLY A 499 -9.30 -15.31 11.30
N LEU A 500 -8.67 -14.12 11.14
CA LEU A 500 -9.29 -12.95 10.54
C LEU A 500 -9.43 -13.06 9.02
N ASN A 501 -10.63 -12.81 8.50
CA ASN A 501 -10.82 -12.63 7.06
C ASN A 501 -10.38 -11.24 6.61
N THR A 502 -9.12 -11.15 6.21
CA THR A 502 -8.50 -9.88 5.78
C THR A 502 -9.14 -9.29 4.52
N ASN A 503 -9.74 -10.09 3.65
CA ASN A 503 -10.41 -9.61 2.44
C ASN A 503 -11.69 -8.85 2.80
N LEU A 504 -12.49 -9.39 3.70
CA LEU A 504 -13.70 -8.72 4.19
C LEU A 504 -13.34 -7.44 4.94
N LEU A 505 -12.27 -7.45 5.73
CA LEU A 505 -11.81 -6.26 6.44
C LEU A 505 -11.40 -5.13 5.49
N LYS A 506 -10.70 -5.46 4.40
CA LYS A 506 -10.35 -4.51 3.35
C LYS A 506 -11.59 -3.92 2.67
N LEU A 507 -12.58 -4.75 2.38
CA LEU A 507 -13.85 -4.32 1.81
C LEU A 507 -14.55 -3.31 2.75
N ILE A 508 -14.68 -3.66 4.04
CA ILE A 508 -15.32 -2.81 5.05
C ILE A 508 -14.68 -1.43 5.11
N VAL A 509 -13.35 -1.36 5.19
CA VAL A 509 -12.66 -0.09 5.36
C VAL A 509 -12.76 0.79 4.11
N PHE A 510 -12.76 0.20 2.90
CA PHE A 510 -13.02 0.95 1.66
C PHE A 510 -14.43 1.51 1.61
N CYS A 511 -15.43 0.73 2.03
CA CYS A 511 -16.83 1.18 2.11
C CYS A 511 -17.00 2.34 3.11
N ILE A 512 -16.42 2.23 4.30
CA ILE A 512 -16.47 3.31 5.31
C ILE A 512 -15.75 4.56 4.79
N ALA A 513 -14.58 4.41 4.20
CA ALA A 513 -13.83 5.52 3.64
C ALA A 513 -14.58 6.19 2.48
N GLY A 514 -15.16 5.42 1.56
CA GLY A 514 -15.99 5.95 0.46
C GLY A 514 -17.19 6.75 0.98
N TYR A 515 -17.89 6.20 1.97
CA TYR A 515 -19.03 6.90 2.60
C TYR A 515 -18.62 8.26 3.21
N ILE A 516 -17.54 8.29 4.00
CA ILE A 516 -17.04 9.53 4.62
C ILE A 516 -16.59 10.54 3.56
N ALA A 517 -15.89 10.09 2.51
CA ALA A 517 -15.48 10.96 1.42
C ALA A 517 -16.67 11.54 0.67
N GLY A 518 -17.72 10.72 0.44
CA GLY A 518 -18.99 11.17 -0.16
C GLY A 518 -19.66 12.26 0.67
N VAL A 519 -19.76 12.09 1.99
CA VAL A 519 -20.27 13.14 2.89
C VAL A 519 -19.46 14.41 2.76
N GLY A 520 -18.12 14.32 2.79
CA GLY A 520 -17.25 15.50 2.63
C GLY A 520 -17.47 16.23 1.32
N GLY A 521 -17.66 15.48 0.21
CA GLY A 521 -17.94 16.04 -1.11
C GLY A 521 -19.30 16.75 -1.20
N ILE A 522 -20.34 16.18 -0.58
CA ILE A 522 -21.67 16.81 -0.50
C ILE A 522 -21.59 18.14 0.26
N LEU A 523 -20.93 18.14 1.41
CA LEU A 523 -20.78 19.34 2.24
C LEU A 523 -19.96 20.42 1.52
N TYR A 524 -18.92 20.04 0.78
CA TYR A 524 -18.15 20.98 -0.04
C TYR A 524 -19.03 21.61 -1.13
N GLY A 525 -19.73 20.80 -1.93
CA GLY A 525 -20.63 21.30 -2.97
C GLY A 525 -21.71 22.23 -2.42
N SER A 526 -22.32 21.89 -1.27
CA SER A 526 -23.29 22.79 -0.60
C SER A 526 -22.63 24.03 -0.01
N THR A 527 -21.32 24.02 0.27
CA THR A 527 -20.58 25.22 0.71
C THR A 527 -20.41 26.20 -0.44
N VAL A 528 -20.08 25.70 -1.62
CA VAL A 528 -19.93 26.53 -2.84
C VAL A 528 -21.23 26.67 -3.65
N ASN A 529 -22.33 26.05 -3.19
CA ASN A 529 -23.68 26.01 -3.77
C ASN A 529 -23.82 25.31 -5.13
N TYR A 530 -22.74 24.81 -5.69
CA TYR A 530 -22.75 24.13 -7.00
C TYR A 530 -21.76 22.97 -7.03
N VAL A 531 -22.03 22.00 -7.89
CA VAL A 531 -21.08 20.99 -8.33
C VAL A 531 -20.93 21.10 -9.84
N VAL A 532 -19.68 21.32 -10.31
CA VAL A 532 -19.41 21.63 -11.71
C VAL A 532 -18.19 20.89 -12.22
N LEU A 533 -18.20 20.55 -13.51
CA LEU A 533 -17.05 19.99 -14.19
C LEU A 533 -15.88 20.99 -14.18
N GLY A 534 -14.69 20.53 -13.82
CA GLY A 534 -13.48 21.35 -13.75
C GLY A 534 -13.18 21.89 -12.36
N ASP A 535 -14.04 21.67 -11.36
CA ASP A 535 -13.73 22.01 -9.98
C ASP A 535 -12.57 21.12 -9.48
N GLN A 536 -11.50 21.77 -9.04
CA GLN A 536 -10.26 21.11 -8.60
C GLN A 536 -10.48 20.17 -7.42
N TYR A 537 -11.46 20.44 -6.56
CA TYR A 537 -11.76 19.59 -5.39
C TYR A 537 -12.24 18.20 -5.78
N TYR A 538 -12.95 18.07 -6.90
CA TYR A 538 -13.44 16.79 -7.41
C TYR A 538 -12.51 16.14 -8.43
N ALA A 539 -11.47 16.83 -8.88
CA ALA A 539 -10.49 16.30 -9.80
C ALA A 539 -9.68 15.15 -9.17
N ALA A 540 -9.36 14.12 -9.94
CA ALA A 540 -8.53 13.00 -9.47
C ALA A 540 -7.18 13.47 -8.91
N TYR A 541 -6.63 14.53 -9.49
CA TYR A 541 -5.42 15.20 -9.01
C TYR A 541 -5.49 15.60 -7.53
N TYR A 542 -6.65 16.05 -7.06
CA TYR A 542 -6.82 16.47 -5.67
C TYR A 542 -6.55 15.35 -4.66
N SER A 543 -6.80 14.08 -5.06
CA SER A 543 -6.44 12.93 -4.23
C SER A 543 -4.94 12.85 -3.96
N LEU A 544 -4.09 13.31 -4.89
CA LEU A 544 -2.63 13.39 -4.68
C LEU A 544 -2.28 14.47 -3.66
N VAL A 545 -2.95 15.64 -3.73
CA VAL A 545 -2.79 16.73 -2.76
C VAL A 545 -3.14 16.24 -1.35
N LEU A 546 -4.25 15.52 -1.21
CA LEU A 546 -4.68 14.96 0.08
C LEU A 546 -3.66 13.98 0.66
N VAL A 547 -3.05 13.11 -0.17
CA VAL A 547 -2.00 12.18 0.29
C VAL A 547 -0.74 12.92 0.75
N ALA A 548 -0.31 13.93 0.00
CA ALA A 548 0.83 14.76 0.40
C ALA A 548 0.54 15.51 1.71
N THR A 549 -0.64 16.11 1.82
CA THR A 549 -1.11 16.81 3.02
C THR A 549 -1.16 15.88 4.24
N LEU A 550 -1.68 14.65 4.07
CA LEU A 550 -1.72 13.66 5.14
C LEU A 550 -0.31 13.27 5.62
N ALA A 551 0.65 13.17 4.70
CA ALA A 551 2.01 12.78 5.03
C ALA A 551 2.76 13.81 5.89
N LEU A 552 2.39 15.10 5.79
CA LEU A 552 3.03 16.19 6.54
C LEU A 552 2.81 16.12 8.05
N MET A 553 1.75 15.48 8.51
CA MET A 553 1.36 15.52 9.92
C MET A 553 1.91 14.34 10.72
N PRO A 554 2.69 14.59 11.78
CA PRO A 554 3.21 13.55 12.66
C PRO A 554 2.18 13.07 13.69
N PHE A 555 0.99 13.67 13.73
CA PHE A 555 -0.02 13.39 14.74
C PHE A 555 -0.96 12.27 14.32
N ARG A 556 -1.48 11.52 15.31
CA ARG A 556 -2.52 10.51 15.11
C ARG A 556 -3.92 11.14 14.92
N GLU A 557 -4.88 10.28 14.69
CA GLU A 557 -6.30 10.64 14.60
C GLU A 557 -6.79 11.34 15.89
N PRO A 558 -7.58 12.38 15.78
CA PRO A 558 -8.04 13.10 14.57
C PRO A 558 -7.15 14.28 14.18
N TRP A 559 -6.01 14.48 14.82
CA TRP A 559 -5.19 15.69 14.80
C TRP A 559 -4.57 16.02 13.43
N TYR A 560 -4.32 15.04 12.57
CA TYR A 560 -3.78 15.30 11.23
C TYR A 560 -4.74 16.13 10.37
N ALA A 561 -6.02 16.16 10.68
CA ALA A 561 -7.00 16.93 9.92
C ALA A 561 -6.83 18.47 10.07
N VAL A 562 -6.14 18.93 11.12
CA VAL A 562 -5.85 20.36 11.34
C VAL A 562 -5.13 20.98 10.13
N VAL A 563 -4.27 20.22 9.47
CA VAL A 563 -3.54 20.73 8.28
C VAL A 563 -4.49 21.12 7.14
N ALA A 564 -5.58 20.37 6.95
CA ALA A 564 -6.56 20.69 5.91
C ALA A 564 -7.24 22.04 6.18
N VAL A 565 -7.64 22.28 7.43
CA VAL A 565 -8.25 23.56 7.84
C VAL A 565 -7.25 24.72 7.69
N VAL A 566 -6.03 24.53 8.16
CA VAL A 566 -4.98 25.56 8.07
C VAL A 566 -4.63 25.86 6.60
N SER A 567 -4.49 24.82 5.76
CA SER A 567 -4.16 25.02 4.34
C SER A 567 -5.25 25.73 3.56
N ALA A 568 -6.52 25.52 3.91
CA ALA A 568 -7.65 26.20 3.29
C ALA A 568 -7.74 27.68 3.68
N LEU A 569 -7.22 28.06 4.86
CA LEU A 569 -7.19 29.45 5.31
C LEU A 569 -6.06 30.28 4.68
N ILE A 570 -4.96 29.67 4.24
CA ILE A 570 -3.82 30.39 3.69
C ILE A 570 -4.22 31.29 2.50
N PRO A 571 -4.98 30.81 1.49
CA PRO A 571 -5.44 31.68 0.39
C PRO A 571 -6.36 32.83 0.84
N ALA A 572 -7.07 32.66 1.95
CA ALA A 572 -7.94 33.69 2.50
C ALA A 572 -7.16 34.94 3.01
N PHE A 573 -5.93 34.72 3.47
CA PHE A 573 -5.05 35.81 3.97
C PHE A 573 -4.00 36.19 2.95
N TRP A 574 -3.60 35.29 2.10
CA TRP A 574 -2.64 35.53 1.03
C TRP A 574 -3.36 35.74 -0.29
N HIS A 575 -3.82 36.97 -0.54
CA HIS A 575 -4.60 37.41 -1.70
C HIS A 575 -3.79 37.41 -3.01
N SER A 576 -3.09 36.34 -3.30
CA SER A 576 -2.34 36.16 -4.55
C SER A 576 -2.93 35.06 -5.38
N PRO A 577 -3.07 35.20 -6.70
CA PRO A 577 -3.46 34.11 -7.59
C PRO A 577 -2.56 32.88 -7.47
N ASN A 578 -1.32 33.11 -7.04
CA ASN A 578 -0.30 32.07 -6.88
C ASN A 578 -0.28 31.41 -5.50
N ALA A 579 -1.19 31.76 -4.58
CA ALA A 579 -1.21 31.21 -3.22
C ALA A 579 -1.37 29.66 -3.26
N GLN A 580 -2.34 29.15 -3.99
CA GLN A 580 -2.57 27.71 -4.11
C GLN A 580 -1.42 26.97 -4.83
N PRO A 581 -0.87 27.45 -5.96
CA PRO A 581 0.33 26.87 -6.55
C PRO A 581 1.53 26.81 -5.61
N TRP A 582 1.79 27.84 -4.82
CA TRP A 582 2.86 27.83 -3.81
C TRP A 582 2.61 26.82 -2.69
N LEU A 583 1.36 26.64 -2.27
CA LEU A 583 1.01 25.57 -1.33
C LEU A 583 1.33 24.19 -1.91
N ASN A 584 1.03 23.97 -3.18
CA ASN A 584 1.37 22.69 -3.85
C ASN A 584 2.90 22.48 -3.91
N VAL A 585 3.69 23.54 -4.16
CA VAL A 585 5.16 23.49 -4.09
C VAL A 585 5.62 23.09 -2.69
N MET A 586 5.10 23.75 -1.66
CA MET A 586 5.44 23.45 -0.27
C MET A 586 5.06 22.01 0.12
N PHE A 587 3.84 21.60 -0.18
CA PHE A 587 3.37 20.24 0.11
C PHE A 587 4.22 19.20 -0.62
N GLY A 588 4.53 19.43 -1.89
CA GLY A 588 5.39 18.55 -2.67
C GLY A 588 6.80 18.44 -2.08
N PHE A 589 7.43 19.56 -1.76
CA PHE A 589 8.77 19.60 -1.18
C PHE A 589 8.83 18.88 0.18
N PHE A 590 7.92 19.22 1.08
CA PHE A 590 7.90 18.57 2.41
C PHE A 590 7.50 17.12 2.33
N ALA A 591 6.62 16.71 1.41
CA ALA A 591 6.27 15.31 1.20
C ALA A 591 7.49 14.48 0.79
N ILE A 592 8.34 14.99 -0.12
CA ILE A 592 9.60 14.35 -0.50
C ILE A 592 10.54 14.26 0.70
N LEU A 593 10.72 15.36 1.43
CA LEU A 593 11.61 15.44 2.58
C LEU A 593 11.20 14.41 3.65
N ILE A 594 9.94 14.41 4.04
CA ILE A 594 9.39 13.51 5.07
C ILE A 594 9.47 12.04 4.62
N ALA A 595 9.14 11.75 3.38
CA ALA A 595 9.21 10.39 2.85
C ALA A 595 10.65 9.85 2.86
N THR A 596 11.64 10.68 2.53
CA THR A 596 13.06 10.28 2.55
C THR A 596 13.64 10.12 3.94
N GLN A 597 12.99 10.70 4.97
CA GLN A 597 13.37 10.56 6.39
C GLN A 597 12.65 9.41 7.10
N GLY A 598 11.83 8.65 6.39
CA GLY A 598 11.08 7.52 6.95
C GLY A 598 9.79 7.91 7.67
N GLY A 599 9.23 9.07 7.38
CA GLY A 599 8.01 9.61 7.96
C GLY A 599 8.23 10.93 8.70
N ALA A 600 7.15 11.63 9.02
CA ALA A 600 7.21 12.88 9.78
C ALA A 600 7.82 12.64 11.17
N ASP A 601 8.73 13.51 11.55
CA ASP A 601 9.32 13.44 12.88
C ASP A 601 8.27 13.77 13.95
N THR A 602 8.27 12.97 14.99
CA THR A 602 7.42 13.19 16.15
C THR A 602 7.95 14.40 16.94
N LEU A 603 7.15 14.87 17.89
CA LEU A 603 7.57 15.94 18.80
C LEU A 603 8.97 15.66 19.39
N PRO A 604 9.80 16.70 19.57
CA PRO A 604 11.10 16.57 20.23
C PRO A 604 10.98 15.86 21.57
N GLN A 605 11.94 15.01 21.89
CA GLN A 605 11.88 14.19 23.11
C GLN A 605 11.64 15.03 24.38
N LYS A 606 12.30 16.19 24.49
CA LYS A 606 12.10 17.11 25.63
C LYS A 606 10.64 17.56 25.79
N ALA A 607 9.95 17.80 24.68
CA ALA A 607 8.54 18.20 24.70
C ALA A 607 7.63 17.03 25.11
N ARG A 608 7.92 15.81 24.61
CA ARG A 608 7.22 14.59 25.02
C ARG A 608 7.36 14.34 26.52
N ASP A 609 8.60 14.34 27.02
CA ASP A 609 8.90 14.13 28.44
C ASP A 609 8.24 15.20 29.32
N TRP A 610 8.16 16.45 28.85
CA TRP A 610 7.46 17.50 29.57
C TRP A 610 5.94 17.25 29.63
N ILE A 611 5.31 16.87 28.48
CA ILE A 611 3.88 16.56 28.41
C ILE A 611 3.58 15.34 29.29
N ASP A 612 4.38 14.29 29.19
CA ASP A 612 4.18 13.03 29.94
C ASP A 612 4.36 13.24 31.45
N ARG A 613 5.34 14.04 31.87
CA ARG A 613 5.53 14.39 33.30
C ARG A 613 4.42 15.25 33.84
N ARG A 614 3.87 16.19 33.04
CA ARG A 614 2.88 17.17 33.52
C ARG A 614 1.45 16.63 33.49
N PHE A 615 1.14 15.82 32.50
CA PHE A 615 -0.21 15.33 32.22
C PHE A 615 -0.33 13.79 32.19
N GLY A 616 0.80 13.09 32.23
CA GLY A 616 0.81 11.62 32.27
C GLY A 616 0.16 11.13 33.56
N ARG A 617 -0.79 10.21 33.45
CA ARG A 617 -1.28 9.46 34.60
C ARG A 617 -0.20 8.48 34.99
N LYS A 618 0.13 8.33 36.27
CA LYS A 618 0.93 7.20 36.74
C LYS A 618 0.28 5.94 36.17
N GLN A 619 1.05 5.19 35.40
CA GLN A 619 0.54 3.92 34.87
C GLN A 619 0.13 3.07 36.07
N ASP A 620 -1.11 2.64 36.05
CA ASP A 620 -1.62 1.68 37.02
C ASP A 620 -0.95 0.34 36.68
N THR A 621 0.15 0.08 37.35
CA THR A 621 0.90 -1.17 37.25
C THR A 621 0.41 -2.19 38.28
N GLY A 622 -0.72 -1.89 38.92
CA GLY A 622 -1.32 -2.83 39.84
C GLY A 622 -1.66 -4.15 39.16
N PRO A 623 -1.34 -5.30 39.76
CA PRO A 623 -1.81 -6.57 39.25
C PRO A 623 -3.36 -6.49 39.21
N LEU A 624 -3.92 -6.80 38.03
CA LEU A 624 -5.34 -7.12 37.94
C LEU A 624 -5.58 -8.40 38.74
N GLU A 625 -6.80 -8.58 39.28
CA GLU A 625 -7.18 -9.81 39.93
C GLU A 625 -6.73 -11.00 39.07
N ALA A 626 -5.93 -11.90 39.64
CA ALA A 626 -5.39 -13.06 38.93
C ALA A 626 -6.56 -13.84 38.30
N VAL A 627 -6.46 -14.13 37.02
CA VAL A 627 -7.45 -14.96 36.34
C VAL A 627 -7.16 -16.40 36.73
N GLU A 628 -7.90 -16.93 37.70
CA GLU A 628 -7.65 -18.25 38.32
C GLU A 628 -7.82 -19.44 37.36
N SER A 629 -8.39 -19.30 36.17
CA SER A 629 -8.66 -20.40 35.25
C SER A 629 -8.40 -20.05 33.80
N ASP A 630 -7.92 -21.03 33.04
CA ASP A 630 -7.79 -20.91 31.57
C ASP A 630 -9.20 -20.65 30.96
N PRO A 631 -9.41 -19.56 30.24
CA PRO A 631 -10.68 -19.29 29.55
C PRO A 631 -11.00 -20.30 28.45
N TRP A 632 -10.03 -21.09 28.04
CA TRP A 632 -10.19 -22.09 26.99
C TRP A 632 -9.98 -23.51 27.53
N SER A 633 -11.07 -24.23 27.79
CA SER A 633 -10.99 -25.65 28.16
C SER A 633 -10.64 -26.50 26.92
N MET A 634 -9.58 -27.32 27.04
CA MET A 634 -9.21 -28.28 25.99
C MET A 634 -10.13 -29.51 26.04
N PRO A 635 -10.61 -30.02 24.88
CA PRO A 635 -11.26 -31.32 24.83
C PRO A 635 -10.28 -32.42 25.25
N SER A 636 -10.70 -33.32 26.12
CA SER A 636 -9.86 -34.42 26.61
C SER A 636 -9.41 -35.42 25.52
N ASP A 637 -10.10 -35.42 24.38
CA ASP A 637 -9.86 -36.36 23.29
C ASP A 637 -9.20 -35.73 22.06
N ALA A 638 -8.58 -34.53 22.25
CA ALA A 638 -7.97 -33.79 21.16
C ALA A 638 -6.74 -34.54 20.57
N SER A 639 -6.74 -34.82 19.28
CA SER A 639 -5.66 -35.58 18.58
C SER A 639 -4.50 -34.72 18.07
N GLY A 640 -4.63 -33.41 18.07
CA GLY A 640 -3.61 -32.47 17.60
C GLY A 640 -3.51 -32.37 16.07
N LEU A 641 -2.30 -32.11 15.57
CA LEU A 641 -2.01 -31.97 14.13
C LEU A 641 -1.43 -33.25 13.57
N GLU A 642 -1.97 -33.73 12.44
CA GLU A 642 -1.41 -34.83 11.68
C GLU A 642 -1.23 -34.43 10.21
N ILE A 643 -0.06 -34.69 9.68
CA ILE A 643 0.29 -34.48 8.27
C ILE A 643 0.52 -35.84 7.64
N ARG A 644 -0.12 -36.11 6.49
CA ARG A 644 -0.02 -37.40 5.78
C ARG A 644 0.46 -37.20 4.35
N ASP A 645 1.58 -37.80 4.00
CA ASP A 645 2.18 -37.88 2.65
C ASP A 645 2.23 -36.53 1.91
N LEU A 646 2.59 -35.47 2.64
CA LEU A 646 2.56 -34.09 2.15
C LEU A 646 3.65 -33.88 1.10
N THR A 647 3.23 -33.49 -0.11
CA THR A 647 4.16 -33.11 -1.19
C THR A 647 3.93 -31.67 -1.63
N ILE A 648 5.00 -30.89 -1.72
CA ILE A 648 4.98 -29.48 -2.10
C ILE A 648 5.96 -29.25 -3.25
N ARG A 649 5.47 -28.60 -4.33
CA ARG A 649 6.25 -28.32 -5.52
C ARG A 649 6.23 -26.84 -5.88
N TYR A 650 7.38 -26.31 -6.27
CA TYR A 650 7.56 -24.97 -6.85
C TYR A 650 8.03 -25.12 -8.31
N GLY A 651 7.09 -25.06 -9.25
CA GLY A 651 7.39 -25.35 -10.64
C GLY A 651 7.91 -26.79 -10.82
N GLY A 652 9.13 -26.94 -11.33
CA GLY A 652 9.75 -28.24 -11.52
C GLY A 652 10.47 -28.81 -10.28
N ARG A 653 10.63 -28.03 -9.20
CA ARG A 653 11.36 -28.45 -7.99
C ARG A 653 10.39 -28.93 -6.90
N THR A 654 10.62 -30.11 -6.37
CA THR A 654 9.92 -30.62 -5.18
C THR A 654 10.65 -30.13 -3.93
N ALA A 655 9.95 -29.37 -3.07
CA ALA A 655 10.50 -28.82 -1.84
C ALA A 655 10.20 -29.68 -0.61
N VAL A 656 9.11 -30.42 -0.63
CA VAL A 656 8.73 -31.45 0.36
C VAL A 656 8.17 -32.62 -0.38
N ASP A 657 8.62 -33.83 -0.09
CA ASP A 657 8.28 -35.06 -0.80
C ASP A 657 7.77 -36.13 0.16
N LYS A 658 6.44 -36.35 0.16
CA LYS A 658 5.73 -37.40 0.91
C LYS A 658 6.08 -37.44 2.41
N VAL A 659 6.14 -36.27 3.07
CA VAL A 659 6.43 -36.20 4.50
C VAL A 659 5.16 -36.42 5.30
N SER A 660 5.27 -37.30 6.30
CA SER A 660 4.22 -37.59 7.29
C SER A 660 4.76 -37.31 8.69
N LEU A 661 3.98 -36.65 9.53
CA LEU A 661 4.30 -36.39 10.93
C LEU A 661 3.04 -36.17 11.78
N LYS A 662 3.21 -36.32 13.10
CA LYS A 662 2.16 -36.05 14.10
C LYS A 662 2.69 -35.14 15.18
N ALA A 663 1.85 -34.19 15.58
CA ALA A 663 2.11 -33.32 16.74
C ALA A 663 0.86 -33.36 17.64
N PRO A 664 0.80 -34.30 18.57
CA PRO A 664 -0.33 -34.46 19.46
C PRO A 664 -0.43 -33.35 20.47
N VAL A 665 -1.60 -33.17 21.09
CA VAL A 665 -1.79 -32.20 22.18
C VAL A 665 -1.07 -32.65 23.44
N GLY A 666 -0.78 -31.71 24.34
CA GLY A 666 -0.13 -32.00 25.61
C GLY A 666 1.38 -32.23 25.55
N GLN A 667 2.01 -32.09 24.38
CA GLN A 667 3.46 -32.23 24.26
C GLN A 667 4.06 -31.29 23.20
N ILE A 668 5.40 -31.17 23.23
CA ILE A 668 6.18 -30.45 22.24
C ILE A 668 6.81 -31.46 21.29
N THR A 669 6.50 -31.32 20.01
CA THR A 669 7.11 -32.11 18.93
C THR A 669 8.10 -31.25 18.17
N GLY A 670 9.34 -31.71 18.03
CA GLY A 670 10.41 -31.02 17.32
C GLY A 670 10.41 -31.36 15.82
N LEU A 671 10.72 -30.36 14.99
CA LEU A 671 10.98 -30.53 13.57
C LEU A 671 12.31 -29.87 13.24
N ILE A 672 13.36 -30.66 13.04
CA ILE A 672 14.71 -30.17 12.81
C ILE A 672 15.21 -30.55 11.42
N GLY A 673 16.35 -30.04 11.03
CA GLY A 673 17.02 -30.33 9.76
C GLY A 673 17.86 -29.15 9.27
N PRO A 674 18.78 -29.35 8.31
CA PRO A 674 19.63 -28.30 7.77
C PRO A 674 18.83 -27.21 7.05
N ASN A 675 19.52 -26.12 6.69
CA ASN A 675 18.94 -25.03 5.91
C ASN A 675 18.54 -25.55 4.52
N GLY A 676 17.32 -25.24 4.10
CA GLY A 676 16.78 -25.73 2.83
C GLY A 676 16.10 -27.11 2.89
N ALA A 677 16.06 -27.78 4.04
CA ALA A 677 15.39 -29.07 4.23
C ALA A 677 13.85 -29.04 4.02
N GLY A 678 13.24 -27.87 3.89
CA GLY A 678 11.80 -27.76 3.62
C GLY A 678 10.92 -27.46 4.85
N LYS A 679 11.46 -27.24 6.02
CA LYS A 679 10.76 -27.00 7.29
C LYS A 679 9.72 -25.87 7.20
N THR A 680 10.14 -24.67 6.84
CA THR A 680 9.23 -23.51 6.71
C THR A 680 8.21 -23.71 5.59
N THR A 681 8.57 -24.41 4.51
CA THR A 681 7.65 -24.77 3.41
C THR A 681 6.53 -25.68 3.94
N MET A 682 6.87 -26.67 4.76
CA MET A 682 5.91 -27.56 5.40
C MET A 682 5.01 -26.77 6.39
N PHE A 683 5.57 -25.89 7.20
CA PHE A 683 4.78 -25.00 8.08
C PHE A 683 3.80 -24.11 7.31
N ASN A 684 4.21 -23.61 6.15
CA ASN A 684 3.32 -22.82 5.29
C ASN A 684 2.15 -23.65 4.75
N ALA A 685 2.38 -24.91 4.43
CA ALA A 685 1.33 -25.82 4.01
C ALA A 685 0.45 -26.27 5.19
N ALA A 686 1.03 -26.60 6.34
CA ALA A 686 0.30 -26.94 7.56
C ALA A 686 -0.62 -25.81 8.03
N SER A 687 -0.16 -24.56 7.97
CA SER A 687 -0.95 -23.39 8.35
C SER A 687 -1.94 -22.88 7.28
N GLY A 688 -1.97 -23.48 6.07
CA GLY A 688 -2.87 -23.05 4.98
C GLY A 688 -2.46 -21.76 4.27
N LEU A 689 -1.20 -21.33 4.41
CA LEU A 689 -0.61 -20.24 3.63
C LEU A 689 -0.18 -20.73 2.23
N LEU A 690 0.09 -22.03 2.10
CA LEU A 690 0.45 -22.70 0.87
C LEU A 690 -0.44 -23.94 0.68
N THR A 691 -0.90 -24.18 -0.55
CA THR A 691 -1.66 -25.38 -0.89
C THR A 691 -0.70 -26.49 -1.32
N PRO A 692 -0.72 -27.69 -0.71
CA PRO A 692 0.12 -28.80 -1.12
C PRO A 692 -0.30 -29.33 -2.49
N ALA A 693 0.62 -30.00 -3.19
CA ALA A 693 0.34 -30.66 -4.45
C ALA A 693 -0.40 -31.99 -4.22
N THR A 694 0.01 -32.75 -3.21
CA THR A 694 -0.64 -33.99 -2.76
C THR A 694 -0.47 -34.15 -1.24
N GLY A 695 -1.19 -35.09 -0.65
CA GLY A 695 -1.20 -35.33 0.78
C GLY A 695 -2.30 -34.59 1.51
N SER A 696 -2.42 -34.77 2.81
CA SER A 696 -3.47 -34.18 3.63
C SER A 696 -2.92 -33.61 4.95
N VAL A 697 -3.61 -32.60 5.47
CA VAL A 697 -3.39 -32.02 6.78
C VAL A 697 -4.66 -32.18 7.58
N LEU A 698 -4.57 -32.87 8.70
CA LEU A 698 -5.67 -33.11 9.62
C LEU A 698 -5.41 -32.31 10.91
N LEU A 699 -6.43 -31.64 11.39
CA LEU A 699 -6.44 -30.93 12.67
C LEU A 699 -7.58 -31.49 13.50
N GLN A 700 -7.29 -32.00 14.69
CA GLN A 700 -8.28 -32.71 15.54
C GLN A 700 -9.01 -33.82 14.77
N GLY A 701 -8.29 -34.56 13.94
CA GLY A 701 -8.84 -35.64 13.10
C GLY A 701 -9.65 -35.16 11.87
N GLN A 702 -9.89 -33.89 11.71
CA GLN A 702 -10.63 -33.30 10.58
C GLN A 702 -9.68 -32.86 9.46
N ASP A 703 -9.99 -33.20 8.22
CA ASP A 703 -9.21 -32.72 7.07
C ASP A 703 -9.40 -31.22 6.85
N VAL A 704 -8.30 -30.48 6.96
CA VAL A 704 -8.23 -29.03 6.76
C VAL A 704 -7.43 -28.66 5.52
N THR A 705 -7.04 -29.60 4.67
CA THR A 705 -6.14 -29.40 3.54
C THR A 705 -6.64 -28.34 2.57
N GLY A 706 -7.93 -28.35 2.24
CA GLY A 706 -8.55 -27.36 1.35
C GLY A 706 -8.82 -25.98 1.98
N LEU A 707 -8.59 -25.82 3.29
CA LEU A 707 -8.92 -24.60 4.00
C LEU A 707 -7.75 -23.60 3.98
N ASN A 708 -8.08 -22.30 3.86
CA ASN A 708 -7.10 -21.23 3.98
C ASN A 708 -6.68 -21.02 5.45
N ALA A 709 -5.59 -20.25 5.66
CA ALA A 709 -5.02 -20.03 6.97
C ALA A 709 -6.02 -19.47 8.01
N ALA A 710 -6.87 -18.52 7.62
CA ALA A 710 -7.86 -17.96 8.53
C ALA A 710 -8.92 -18.99 8.98
N ALA A 711 -9.30 -19.90 8.09
CA ALA A 711 -10.24 -20.97 8.43
C ALA A 711 -9.61 -22.02 9.36
N ARG A 712 -8.30 -22.33 9.19
CA ARG A 712 -7.56 -23.22 10.09
C ARG A 712 -7.33 -22.56 11.45
N GLY A 713 -7.02 -21.24 11.47
CA GLY A 713 -6.92 -20.48 12.72
C GLY A 713 -8.20 -20.56 13.56
N ARG A 714 -9.36 -20.39 12.94
CA ARG A 714 -10.66 -20.54 13.62
C ARG A 714 -11.00 -21.97 14.09
N ARG A 715 -10.22 -22.95 13.66
CA ARG A 715 -10.34 -24.37 14.08
C ARG A 715 -9.27 -24.79 15.08
N GLY A 716 -8.54 -23.83 15.66
CA GLY A 716 -7.61 -24.10 16.76
C GLY A 716 -6.14 -24.23 16.35
N LEU A 717 -5.73 -23.82 15.14
CA LEU A 717 -4.33 -23.82 14.72
C LEU A 717 -3.72 -22.43 14.84
N GLY A 718 -2.88 -22.20 15.85
CA GLY A 718 -2.08 -20.99 16.02
C GLY A 718 -0.71 -21.08 15.34
N ARG A 719 -0.11 -19.93 14.97
CA ARG A 719 1.23 -19.91 14.38
C ARG A 719 2.01 -18.64 14.74
N THR A 720 3.28 -18.81 15.09
CA THR A 720 4.30 -17.74 15.09
C THR A 720 5.12 -17.78 13.80
N PHE A 721 5.97 -16.78 13.61
CA PHE A 721 6.76 -16.62 12.39
C PHE A 721 8.23 -16.40 12.72
N GLN A 722 9.13 -16.88 11.84
CA GLN A 722 10.56 -16.65 11.92
C GLN A 722 10.87 -15.15 11.98
N LEU A 723 10.31 -14.34 11.07
CA LEU A 723 10.30 -12.89 11.15
C LEU A 723 9.08 -12.46 11.99
N MET A 724 9.34 -11.91 13.16
CA MET A 724 8.30 -11.49 14.11
C MET A 724 7.22 -10.63 13.46
N GLN A 725 5.97 -11.02 13.63
CA GLN A 725 4.80 -10.37 13.06
C GLN A 725 4.02 -9.68 14.19
N LEU A 726 4.55 -8.59 14.74
CA LEU A 726 3.88 -7.75 15.74
C LEU A 726 3.43 -6.42 15.15
N ALA A 727 2.35 -5.88 15.68
CA ALA A 727 1.92 -4.52 15.38
C ALA A 727 2.64 -3.55 16.33
N ASP A 728 3.71 -2.92 15.86
CA ASP A 728 4.58 -2.05 16.66
C ASP A 728 3.84 -0.82 17.23
N SER A 729 2.78 -0.37 16.54
CA SER A 729 1.93 0.74 16.97
C SER A 729 0.92 0.37 18.05
N LEU A 730 0.73 -0.91 18.32
CA LEU A 730 -0.15 -1.43 19.38
C LEU A 730 0.64 -1.67 20.67
N THR A 731 -0.03 -1.57 21.81
CA THR A 731 0.54 -2.01 23.08
C THR A 731 0.64 -3.53 23.15
N VAL A 732 1.41 -4.07 24.10
CA VAL A 732 1.48 -5.51 24.37
C VAL A 732 0.09 -6.10 24.56
N GLY A 733 -0.72 -5.54 25.48
CA GLY A 733 -2.07 -6.02 25.72
C GLY A 733 -2.97 -5.98 24.48
N GLN A 734 -2.82 -4.96 23.60
CA GLN A 734 -3.55 -4.89 22.33
C GLN A 734 -3.06 -5.90 21.30
N ASN A 735 -1.76 -6.20 21.24
CA ASN A 735 -1.23 -7.25 20.37
C ASN A 735 -1.73 -8.63 20.83
N VAL A 736 -1.70 -8.89 22.14
CA VAL A 736 -2.18 -10.16 22.71
C VAL A 736 -3.68 -10.31 22.46
N ALA A 737 -4.49 -9.26 22.68
CA ALA A 737 -5.92 -9.26 22.43
C ALA A 737 -6.29 -9.60 20.97
N LEU A 738 -5.42 -9.32 19.97
CA LEU A 738 -5.65 -9.69 18.57
C LEU A 738 -5.79 -11.21 18.38
N GLY A 739 -5.23 -12.04 19.26
CA GLY A 739 -5.38 -13.49 19.22
C GLY A 739 -6.83 -13.93 19.33
N VAL A 740 -7.57 -13.36 20.28
CA VAL A 740 -9.02 -13.59 20.46
C VAL A 740 -9.84 -12.83 19.42
N GLU A 741 -9.54 -11.53 19.25
CA GLU A 741 -10.34 -10.65 18.40
C GLU A 741 -10.35 -11.08 16.93
N SER A 742 -9.24 -11.62 16.43
CA SER A 742 -9.15 -12.12 15.06
C SER A 742 -10.08 -13.30 14.81
N GLY A 743 -10.21 -14.20 15.78
CA GLY A 743 -11.15 -15.32 15.74
C GLY A 743 -12.61 -14.87 15.84
N LEU A 744 -12.94 -14.02 16.81
CA LEU A 744 -14.28 -13.45 17.02
C LEU A 744 -14.75 -12.58 15.85
N ALA A 745 -13.86 -11.75 15.30
CA ALA A 745 -14.13 -10.99 14.08
C ALA A 745 -14.36 -11.92 12.87
N GLY A 746 -13.52 -12.93 12.74
CA GLY A 746 -13.64 -14.02 11.78
C GLY A 746 -13.97 -13.57 10.35
N SER A 747 -15.02 -14.17 9.77
CA SER A 747 -15.57 -13.83 8.46
C SER A 747 -16.93 -13.13 8.52
N ASN A 748 -17.35 -12.68 9.69
CA ASN A 748 -18.65 -12.05 9.92
C ASN A 748 -18.53 -10.53 9.86
N LEU A 749 -19.34 -9.87 9.04
CA LEU A 749 -19.40 -8.41 8.90
C LEU A 749 -19.63 -7.72 10.26
N ARG A 750 -20.62 -8.16 11.01
CA ARG A 750 -20.94 -7.60 12.34
C ARG A 750 -19.77 -7.76 13.31
N GLY A 751 -19.17 -8.95 13.37
CA GLY A 751 -18.05 -9.25 14.27
C GLY A 751 -16.79 -8.42 13.96
N GLN A 752 -16.56 -8.07 12.70
CA GLN A 752 -15.42 -7.21 12.33
C GLN A 752 -15.64 -5.72 12.71
N ILE A 753 -16.88 -5.23 12.66
CA ILE A 753 -17.19 -3.82 12.96
C ILE A 753 -17.42 -3.61 14.44
N LEU A 754 -18.22 -4.49 15.07
CA LEU A 754 -18.72 -4.31 16.42
C LEU A 754 -18.21 -5.42 17.35
N ALA A 755 -17.91 -5.06 18.59
CA ALA A 755 -17.64 -5.98 19.67
C ALA A 755 -18.70 -5.79 20.77
N THR A 756 -19.35 -6.88 21.17
CA THR A 756 -20.29 -6.87 22.32
C THR A 756 -19.53 -6.66 23.63
N ARG A 757 -20.26 -6.34 24.70
CA ARG A 757 -19.63 -6.18 26.03
C ARG A 757 -19.06 -7.50 26.55
N SER A 758 -19.74 -8.62 26.30
CA SER A 758 -19.27 -9.97 26.64
C SER A 758 -17.98 -10.33 25.92
N GLU A 759 -17.94 -10.13 24.59
CA GLU A 759 -16.72 -10.38 23.79
C GLU A 759 -15.53 -9.51 24.22
N ARG A 760 -15.78 -8.27 24.65
CA ARG A 760 -14.71 -7.39 25.16
C ARG A 760 -14.15 -7.91 26.49
N ARG A 761 -15.03 -8.39 27.37
CA ARG A 761 -14.63 -8.97 28.66
C ARG A 761 -13.84 -10.26 28.44
N GLU A 762 -14.34 -11.17 27.64
CA GLU A 762 -13.68 -12.41 27.25
C GLU A 762 -12.29 -12.13 26.63
N THR A 763 -12.19 -11.15 25.72
CA THR A 763 -10.92 -10.72 25.12
C THR A 763 -9.92 -10.22 26.16
N LEU A 764 -10.37 -9.44 27.16
CA LEU A 764 -9.50 -8.90 28.19
C LEU A 764 -9.03 -10.02 29.13
N GLU A 765 -9.92 -10.88 29.59
CA GLU A 765 -9.60 -12.00 30.47
C GLU A 765 -8.60 -12.95 29.81
N ALA A 766 -8.84 -13.34 28.56
CA ALA A 766 -7.93 -14.22 27.82
C ALA A 766 -6.57 -13.56 27.52
N ALA A 767 -6.55 -12.27 27.25
CA ALA A 767 -5.27 -11.56 27.03
C ALA A 767 -4.45 -11.43 28.32
N GLU A 768 -5.10 -11.14 29.45
CA GLU A 768 -4.42 -11.06 30.76
C GLU A 768 -3.87 -12.43 31.17
N TYR A 769 -4.67 -13.48 31.07
CA TYR A 769 -4.23 -14.85 31.34
C TYR A 769 -2.99 -15.23 30.50
N ALA A 770 -3.02 -14.95 29.21
CA ALA A 770 -1.89 -15.27 28.31
C ALA A 770 -0.63 -14.45 28.64
N MET A 771 -0.79 -13.17 29.03
CA MET A 771 0.34 -12.34 29.46
C MET A 771 0.92 -12.81 30.78
N GLU A 772 0.10 -13.25 31.73
CA GLU A 772 0.54 -13.81 33.01
C GLU A 772 1.29 -15.12 32.83
N LEU A 773 0.76 -16.02 31.99
CA LEU A 773 1.41 -17.29 31.66
C LEU A 773 2.81 -17.11 31.03
N CYS A 774 2.97 -16.05 30.22
CA CYS A 774 4.24 -15.67 29.60
C CYS A 774 5.11 -14.76 30.48
N GLY A 775 4.64 -14.30 31.65
CA GLY A 775 5.37 -13.44 32.58
C GLY A 775 5.62 -12.01 32.03
N ILE A 776 4.67 -11.45 31.26
CA ILE A 776 4.78 -10.13 30.62
C ILE A 776 3.65 -9.17 30.96
N SER A 777 2.90 -9.41 32.04
CA SER A 777 1.76 -8.58 32.46
C SER A 777 2.15 -7.15 32.80
N ASP A 778 3.34 -6.91 33.32
CA ASP A 778 3.92 -5.60 33.60
C ASP A 778 4.14 -4.75 32.34
N LEU A 779 4.31 -5.38 31.18
CA LEU A 779 4.53 -4.74 29.88
C LEU A 779 3.23 -4.39 29.16
N ARG A 780 2.05 -4.70 29.73
CA ARG A 780 0.73 -4.56 29.07
C ARG A 780 0.52 -3.25 28.32
N ASN A 781 0.94 -2.14 28.90
CA ASN A 781 0.73 -0.79 28.38
C ASN A 781 1.90 -0.27 27.54
N VAL A 782 2.99 -1.03 27.40
CA VAL A 782 4.14 -0.67 26.58
C VAL A 782 3.85 -0.96 25.11
N ASN A 783 4.28 -0.08 24.21
CA ASN A 783 4.15 -0.34 22.78
C ASN A 783 5.10 -1.45 22.34
N ALA A 784 4.64 -2.38 21.50
CA ALA A 784 5.44 -3.52 21.05
C ALA A 784 6.75 -3.11 20.34
N GLY A 785 6.74 -1.95 19.65
CA GLY A 785 7.94 -1.42 19.00
C GLY A 785 9.04 -0.92 19.95
N GLN A 786 8.79 -0.86 21.26
CA GLN A 786 9.77 -0.43 22.28
C GLN A 786 10.41 -1.61 23.03
N LEU A 787 9.99 -2.83 22.75
CA LEU A 787 10.40 -4.04 23.45
C LEU A 787 11.72 -4.60 22.90
N SER A 788 12.46 -5.30 23.76
CA SER A 788 13.60 -6.14 23.33
C SER A 788 13.14 -7.32 22.47
N THR A 789 14.06 -7.96 21.76
CA THR A 789 13.76 -9.13 20.92
C THR A 789 13.11 -10.25 21.73
N GLY A 790 13.65 -10.56 22.90
CA GLY A 790 13.09 -11.59 23.78
C GLY A 790 11.67 -11.26 24.25
N GLN A 791 11.43 -10.03 24.70
CA GLN A 791 10.09 -9.58 25.08
C GLN A 791 9.11 -9.67 23.90
N ARG A 792 9.52 -9.29 22.69
CA ARG A 792 8.70 -9.40 21.48
C ARG A 792 8.32 -10.84 21.17
N ARG A 793 9.23 -11.81 21.37
CA ARG A 793 8.94 -13.25 21.22
C ARG A 793 7.89 -13.74 22.22
N LEU A 794 8.01 -13.31 23.47
CA LEU A 794 6.98 -13.64 24.49
C LEU A 794 5.61 -13.02 24.15
N VAL A 795 5.57 -11.80 23.61
CA VAL A 795 4.31 -11.18 23.15
C VAL A 795 3.70 -11.96 21.96
N GLU A 796 4.53 -12.46 21.04
CA GLU A 796 4.06 -13.27 19.91
C GLU A 796 3.48 -14.61 20.39
N LEU A 797 4.13 -15.24 21.37
CA LEU A 797 3.62 -16.44 22.02
C LEU A 797 2.32 -16.15 22.78
N ALA A 798 2.29 -15.12 23.64
CA ALA A 798 1.10 -14.75 24.40
C ALA A 798 -0.11 -14.45 23.51
N ARG A 799 0.13 -13.80 22.34
CA ARG A 799 -0.92 -13.58 21.36
C ARG A 799 -1.51 -14.88 20.79
N CYS A 800 -0.68 -15.89 20.56
CA CYS A 800 -1.18 -17.21 20.18
C CYS A 800 -1.94 -17.87 21.34
N LEU A 801 -1.45 -17.72 22.56
CA LEU A 801 -2.09 -18.31 23.74
C LEU A 801 -3.40 -17.62 24.14
N SER A 802 -3.61 -16.36 23.81
CA SER A 802 -4.86 -15.68 24.10
C SER A 802 -6.05 -16.21 23.28
N GLY A 803 -5.80 -16.80 22.11
CA GLY A 803 -6.83 -17.38 21.27
C GLY A 803 -7.15 -18.86 21.62
N PRO A 804 -8.25 -19.42 21.08
CA PRO A 804 -8.65 -20.82 21.31
C PRO A 804 -7.86 -21.77 20.41
N PHE A 805 -6.53 -21.82 20.58
CA PHE A 805 -5.64 -22.64 19.76
C PHE A 805 -5.19 -23.87 20.53
N ASP A 806 -5.57 -25.04 20.01
CA ASP A 806 -5.23 -26.34 20.55
C ASP A 806 -3.84 -26.81 20.10
N THR A 807 -3.41 -26.32 18.95
CA THR A 807 -2.13 -26.66 18.34
C THR A 807 -1.41 -25.39 17.89
N LEU A 808 -0.12 -25.27 18.26
CA LEU A 808 0.72 -24.14 17.92
C LEU A 808 1.87 -24.59 16.99
N LEU A 809 2.09 -23.83 15.93
CA LEU A 809 3.24 -23.95 15.05
C LEU A 809 4.23 -22.82 15.39
N LEU A 810 5.38 -23.16 15.95
CA LEU A 810 6.42 -22.19 16.33
C LEU A 810 7.62 -22.31 15.40
N ASP A 811 7.91 -21.25 14.62
CA ASP A 811 8.95 -21.24 13.59
C ASP A 811 10.17 -20.44 14.09
N GLU A 812 11.22 -21.11 14.54
CA GLU A 812 12.46 -20.56 15.11
C GLU A 812 12.22 -19.48 16.17
N PRO A 813 11.43 -19.75 17.21
CA PRO A 813 11.09 -18.72 18.19
C PRO A 813 12.25 -18.25 19.07
N SER A 814 13.35 -19.03 19.20
CA SER A 814 14.54 -18.64 19.95
C SER A 814 15.52 -17.77 19.13
N SER A 815 15.28 -17.59 17.83
CA SER A 815 16.18 -16.82 16.97
C SER A 815 16.36 -15.38 17.46
N GLY A 816 17.61 -14.99 17.71
CA GLY A 816 17.97 -13.66 18.20
C GLY A 816 17.87 -13.47 19.73
N LEU A 817 17.66 -14.55 20.49
CA LEU A 817 17.76 -14.59 21.94
C LEU A 817 19.16 -14.93 22.40
N ASP A 818 19.56 -14.46 23.56
CA ASP A 818 20.77 -14.94 24.21
C ASP A 818 20.51 -16.33 24.87
N PRO A 819 21.58 -17.07 25.27
CA PRO A 819 21.42 -18.41 25.84
C PRO A 819 20.52 -18.44 27.09
N MET A 820 20.58 -17.41 27.95
CA MET A 820 19.73 -17.33 29.15
C MET A 820 18.28 -17.03 28.80
N GLU A 821 18.04 -16.15 27.81
CA GLU A 821 16.71 -15.86 27.30
C GLU A 821 16.12 -17.11 26.62
N THR A 822 16.92 -17.87 25.85
CA THR A 822 16.50 -19.13 25.20
C THR A 822 16.10 -20.18 26.26
N GLU A 823 16.84 -20.29 27.34
CA GLU A 823 16.52 -21.21 28.42
C GLU A 823 15.18 -20.87 29.07
N LYS A 824 15.00 -19.61 29.48
CA LYS A 824 13.73 -19.10 30.05
C LYS A 824 12.55 -19.27 29.11
N PHE A 825 12.79 -19.07 27.81
CA PHE A 825 11.75 -19.26 26.79
C PHE A 825 11.33 -20.74 26.71
N GLY A 826 12.28 -21.68 26.75
CA GLY A 826 12.04 -23.12 26.81
C GLY A 826 11.22 -23.54 28.05
N GLU A 827 11.55 -22.99 29.22
CA GLU A 827 10.80 -23.19 30.45
C GLU A 827 9.35 -22.69 30.32
N THR A 828 9.18 -21.50 29.67
CA THR A 828 7.86 -20.94 29.41
C THR A 828 7.04 -21.84 28.50
N LEU A 829 7.62 -22.40 27.42
CA LEU A 829 6.96 -23.35 26.53
C LEU A 829 6.51 -24.62 27.27
N THR A 830 7.40 -25.18 28.11
CA THR A 830 7.06 -26.36 28.94
C THR A 830 5.92 -26.07 29.89
N ARG A 831 5.95 -24.92 30.57
CA ARG A 831 4.87 -24.47 31.47
C ARG A 831 3.55 -24.32 30.71
N VAL A 832 3.58 -23.71 29.50
CA VAL A 832 2.41 -23.52 28.64
C VAL A 832 1.76 -24.85 28.32
N VAL A 833 2.54 -25.84 27.87
CA VAL A 833 2.02 -27.18 27.54
C VAL A 833 1.44 -27.88 28.76
N GLN A 834 2.13 -27.81 29.91
CA GLN A 834 1.67 -28.42 31.16
C GLN A 834 0.38 -27.77 31.69
N THR A 835 0.28 -26.45 31.60
CA THR A 835 -0.88 -25.72 32.16
C THR A 835 -2.08 -25.77 31.25
N ARG A 836 -1.87 -25.61 29.94
CA ARG A 836 -2.93 -25.46 28.93
C ARG A 836 -3.28 -26.76 28.22
N GLY A 837 -2.36 -27.75 28.16
CA GLY A 837 -2.56 -29.00 27.45
C GLY A 837 -2.49 -28.87 25.91
N CYS A 838 -2.06 -27.75 25.35
CA CYS A 838 -1.93 -27.58 23.90
C CYS A 838 -0.77 -28.39 23.31
N GLY A 839 -0.87 -28.77 22.02
CA GLY A 839 0.23 -29.36 21.28
C GLY A 839 1.10 -28.27 20.63
N ILE A 840 2.40 -28.46 20.62
CA ILE A 840 3.35 -27.54 19.94
C ILE A 840 4.16 -28.32 18.90
N LEU A 841 4.13 -27.87 17.65
CA LEU A 841 5.11 -28.28 16.64
C LEU A 841 6.17 -27.18 16.53
N LEU A 842 7.39 -27.48 16.93
CA LEU A 842 8.50 -26.55 17.08
C LEU A 842 9.55 -26.78 15.99
N VAL A 843 9.84 -25.74 15.19
CA VAL A 843 11.03 -25.72 14.33
C VAL A 843 12.08 -24.88 15.05
N GLU A 844 13.27 -25.47 15.26
CA GLU A 844 14.41 -24.84 15.91
C GLU A 844 15.74 -25.30 15.34
N HIS A 845 16.75 -24.42 15.51
CA HIS A 845 18.14 -24.73 15.19
C HIS A 845 18.99 -24.96 16.44
N ASP A 846 18.53 -24.53 17.61
CA ASP A 846 19.19 -24.76 18.89
C ASP A 846 18.91 -26.19 19.37
N MET A 847 19.85 -27.09 19.12
CA MET A 847 19.73 -28.50 19.48
C MET A 847 19.63 -28.69 20.99
N ALA A 848 20.28 -27.84 21.79
CA ALA A 848 20.22 -27.96 23.25
C ALA A 848 18.81 -27.69 23.77
N LEU A 849 18.13 -26.69 23.21
CA LEU A 849 16.73 -26.40 23.51
C LEU A 849 15.83 -27.56 23.05
N VAL A 850 15.95 -28.00 21.81
CA VAL A 850 15.10 -29.06 21.22
C VAL A 850 15.19 -30.37 22.02
N LEU A 851 16.41 -30.84 22.30
CA LEU A 851 16.63 -32.09 23.06
C LEU A 851 16.12 -32.01 24.50
N ARG A 852 16.03 -30.81 25.06
CA ARG A 852 15.55 -30.61 26.45
C ARG A 852 14.04 -30.58 26.58
N ILE A 853 13.32 -29.99 25.59
CA ILE A 853 11.88 -29.69 25.76
C ILE A 853 10.97 -30.54 24.87
N CYS A 854 11.46 -31.15 23.78
CA CYS A 854 10.65 -31.95 22.89
C CYS A 854 10.45 -33.38 23.44
N ALA A 855 9.25 -33.92 23.28
CA ALA A 855 8.95 -35.30 23.60
C ALA A 855 9.30 -36.23 22.41
N ASP A 856 9.17 -35.71 21.20
CA ASP A 856 9.36 -36.44 19.95
C ASP A 856 9.94 -35.51 18.89
N ILE A 857 10.82 -36.01 18.01
CA ILE A 857 11.57 -35.18 17.06
C ILE A 857 11.56 -35.83 15.67
N TYR A 858 11.16 -35.05 14.67
CA TYR A 858 11.25 -35.36 13.24
C TYR A 858 12.44 -34.64 12.61
N VAL A 859 13.24 -35.36 11.86
CA VAL A 859 14.40 -34.81 11.16
C VAL A 859 14.14 -34.80 9.66
N LEU A 860 14.20 -33.63 9.05
CA LEU A 860 14.03 -33.45 7.60
C LEU A 860 15.38 -33.17 6.94
N ASP A 861 15.60 -33.82 5.77
CA ASP A 861 16.71 -33.49 4.88
C ASP A 861 16.23 -33.51 3.43
N PHE A 862 16.65 -32.53 2.61
CA PHE A 862 16.25 -32.34 1.21
C PHE A 862 14.76 -32.57 0.91
N GLY A 863 13.88 -32.15 1.82
CA GLY A 863 12.42 -32.28 1.68
C GLY A 863 11.85 -33.64 2.02
N LYS A 864 12.61 -34.53 2.58
CA LYS A 864 12.19 -35.90 3.00
C LYS A 864 12.38 -36.09 4.49
N LEU A 865 11.59 -36.98 5.07
CA LEU A 865 11.79 -37.42 6.45
C LEU A 865 13.01 -38.34 6.48
N LEU A 866 14.03 -37.93 7.21
CA LEU A 866 15.27 -38.69 7.37
C LEU A 866 15.21 -39.61 8.58
N PHE A 867 14.72 -39.11 9.72
CA PHE A 867 14.66 -39.84 10.99
C PHE A 867 13.49 -39.35 11.85
N HIS A 868 12.99 -40.19 12.73
CA HIS A 868 11.99 -39.87 13.72
C HIS A 868 12.24 -40.67 14.98
N GLY A 869 12.22 -40.04 16.15
CA GLY A 869 12.40 -40.71 17.44
C GLY A 869 12.44 -39.73 18.62
N THR A 870 12.71 -40.27 19.78
CA THR A 870 12.90 -39.53 21.04
C THR A 870 14.16 -38.65 20.99
N PRO A 871 14.29 -37.64 21.86
CA PRO A 871 15.49 -36.82 21.92
C PRO A 871 16.79 -37.62 22.07
N GLU A 872 16.78 -38.72 22.82
CA GLU A 872 17.95 -39.57 23.03
C GLU A 872 18.34 -40.34 21.77
N GLU A 873 17.34 -40.92 21.07
CA GLU A 873 17.53 -41.58 19.78
C GLU A 873 18.06 -40.63 18.70
N VAL A 874 17.55 -39.40 18.64
CA VAL A 874 18.04 -38.37 17.72
C VAL A 874 19.48 -37.96 18.04
N ARG A 875 19.82 -37.83 19.32
CA ARG A 875 21.16 -37.44 19.78
C ARG A 875 22.21 -38.51 19.40
N THR A 876 21.82 -39.78 19.47
CA THR A 876 22.76 -40.89 19.25
C THR A 876 22.72 -41.41 17.81
N SER A 877 21.81 -40.94 16.96
CA SER A 877 21.66 -41.42 15.59
C SER A 877 22.81 -40.95 14.68
N PRO A 878 23.58 -41.85 14.09
CA PRO A 878 24.65 -41.52 13.15
C PRO A 878 24.14 -40.79 11.91
N ILE A 879 22.95 -41.16 11.44
CA ILE A 879 22.31 -40.57 10.24
C ILE A 879 21.99 -39.07 10.49
N VAL A 880 21.53 -38.76 11.71
CA VAL A 880 21.21 -37.37 12.10
C VAL A 880 22.50 -36.56 12.26
N GLN A 881 23.51 -37.12 12.88
CA GLN A 881 24.81 -36.46 13.05
C GLN A 881 25.47 -36.18 11.69
N ALA A 882 25.47 -37.12 10.76
CA ALA A 882 25.97 -36.93 9.39
C ALA A 882 25.21 -35.83 8.63
N ALA A 883 23.90 -35.74 8.78
CA ALA A 883 23.08 -34.69 8.12
C ALA A 883 23.40 -33.27 8.63
N TYR A 884 23.84 -33.14 9.89
CA TYR A 884 24.20 -31.84 10.48
C TYR A 884 25.68 -31.50 10.30
N LEU A 885 26.59 -32.46 10.41
CA LEU A 885 28.05 -32.27 10.28
C LEU A 885 28.46 -32.16 8.81
N GLY A 886 27.79 -32.83 7.88
CA GLY A 886 28.04 -32.74 6.44
C GLY A 886 27.69 -31.39 5.80
N SER A 887 27.17 -30.44 6.55
CA SER A 887 26.97 -29.07 6.09
C SER A 887 28.18 -28.16 6.25
N GLU A 888 29.22 -28.58 7.00
CA GLU A 888 30.39 -27.72 7.28
C GLU A 888 31.74 -28.23 6.69
N THR A 889 31.89 -29.50 6.38
CA THR A 889 33.16 -30.02 5.85
C THR A 889 33.02 -31.34 5.07
N GLU A 890 33.66 -31.41 3.92
CA GLU A 890 34.08 -32.57 3.11
C GLU A 890 33.10 -33.77 2.89
N SER A 891 33.28 -34.42 1.77
CA SER A 891 32.36 -35.41 1.18
C SER A 891 31.60 -36.30 2.18
N ARG A 892 30.31 -36.35 2.03
CA ARG A 892 29.32 -37.15 2.78
C ARG A 892 29.69 -38.61 2.88
N ASP A 893 30.42 -39.13 1.89
CA ASP A 893 30.85 -40.53 1.82
C ASP A 893 32.01 -40.84 2.74
N ASP A 894 32.99 -39.89 2.94
CA ASP A 894 34.08 -40.05 3.84
C ASP A 894 33.67 -40.08 5.34
N LEU A 895 32.67 -39.29 5.68
CA LEU A 895 32.10 -39.25 7.04
C LEU A 895 31.26 -40.48 7.39
N ILE A 896 30.57 -41.07 6.40
CA ILE A 896 29.82 -42.33 6.57
C ILE A 896 30.82 -43.47 6.83
N ASP A 897 31.95 -43.51 6.11
CA ASP A 897 33.00 -44.52 6.28
C ASP A 897 33.70 -44.33 7.65
N GLU A 898 33.96 -43.11 8.13
CA GLU A 898 34.52 -42.86 9.45
C GLU A 898 33.57 -43.28 10.60
N ILE A 899 32.26 -43.04 10.43
CA ILE A 899 31.26 -43.43 11.43
C ILE A 899 31.06 -44.95 11.43
N GLU A 900 31.07 -45.62 10.26
CA GLU A 900 31.01 -47.08 10.18
C GLU A 900 32.27 -47.74 10.78
N GLU A 901 33.45 -47.13 10.66
CA GLU A 901 34.70 -47.62 11.28
C GLU A 901 34.70 -47.40 12.79
N ALA A 902 34.09 -46.34 13.32
CA ALA A 902 33.94 -46.04 14.73
C ALA A 902 32.90 -46.92 15.46
N VAL A 903 31.99 -47.57 14.71
CA VAL A 903 30.94 -48.46 15.24
C VAL A 903 31.37 -49.93 15.20
N ARG A 904 32.45 -50.25 14.45
CA ARG A 904 33.15 -51.56 14.52
C ARG A 904 34.20 -51.60 15.62
#